data_e13008e6fbba5c11e36b89fc362f3f1b
#
_entry.id   e13008e6fbba5c11e36b89fc362f3f1b
#
_cell.length_a   1.000
_cell.length_b   1.000
_cell.length_c   1.000
_cell.angle_alpha   90.00
_cell.angle_beta   90.00
_cell.angle_gamma   90.00
#
_symmetry.space_group_name_H-M   'P 1'
#
loop_
_entity.id
_entity.type
_entity.pdbx_description
1 polymer ?
#
loop_
_entity_poly.entity_id
_entity_poly.type
_entity_poly.pdbx_seq_one_letter_code
_entity_poly.pdbx_strand_id
1 'polypeptide(L)'
;MKEDLYDDLYLEEKEEKTDFKAILFKYAIHWPWFLACTLLCMAGAWLYLCYTPSVYNISASVIIKDNDKNSKASSGMADLEDLGFYSSINNFDNEVEILQSRTLIKKVVEELDLYISYATKSSFHDIELYKSSPVKVWITPEEAQKLPAPARLHLTLQPGNKLNVKLRIGEEEYNKQFDKLPALLTTPSGTFSFTPKDSTTVQSTQEIMATVSSPRSVANAYRGALSIEPTSKSTTIAQISVKSTHTQRGMDFINKLVEVYNRDANDDKNEVATKTAEFIDERIKIINGELGTTEQELETFKRDAGLTDLKSDAQLALSENSEYEKKRAENSTQLRLVQFLASYANNPDHAYEVLPVNVGLTDTGLTELINRYNEMLLERKRLLRSSQENNPVVVNLDASIRAMRSNVLTTINSVQRGLAITQADLERQAGKYAGRITNAPGQERQLVSISRQQEIKAGLYLMLLQKREENAITLASTANNARMVDEALADAIPVSPKGKMIYLVALILGIALPVVVIYIIELLKYKIEGRADVEKITSLPIVGDVPLSEDKGKEDSIVVHENQNDLMAETFRNVRTNVLYMMRSDEKVILVTSTTTGEGKTFIASNLAVSLALLGKKIVIVGLDIRKPSLNKAFNLSHREQGISQFLANPEHTDLMSLVQVSRINANLSILPGGPIPPNPTELVARESLSQAIDILKKHFDYIILDTAPIGMVTDTQLSSRVANASIYVCRADYTHKADYTLINELGEQKKLPNLCTIINGLDMKKKKYGYYYGYGKYGKYYGYGKKYGYGYGYGAENVNKK
;
A
#
# COMPACT_ATOMS: atom_id res chain seq x y z
N MET A 1 -29.43 -45.92 36.62
CA MET A 1 -29.53 -46.80 35.47
C MET A 1 -30.07 -46.00 34.30
N LYS A 2 -29.33 -44.96 33.88
CA LYS A 2 -29.55 -44.15 32.66
C LYS A 2 -28.48 -43.08 32.45
N GLU A 3 -27.28 -43.26 33.03
CA GLU A 3 -26.15 -42.29 32.91
C GLU A 3 -24.87 -42.92 32.30
N ASP A 4 -24.85 -44.20 31.93
CA ASP A 4 -23.63 -44.86 31.42
C ASP A 4 -23.68 -45.19 29.93
N LEU A 5 -24.28 -44.33 29.09
CA LEU A 5 -24.40 -44.62 27.66
C LEU A 5 -23.95 -43.45 26.76
N TYR A 6 -23.17 -42.51 27.27
CA TYR A 6 -22.69 -41.35 26.45
C TYR A 6 -21.18 -41.17 26.37
N ASP A 7 -20.41 -42.10 26.95
CA ASP A 7 -18.93 -41.92 27.03
C ASP A 7 -18.12 -42.68 25.96
N ASP A 8 -18.74 -43.37 25.03
CA ASP A 8 -18.02 -44.16 24.00
C ASP A 8 -18.05 -43.60 22.59
N LEU A 9 -18.21 -42.26 22.42
CA LEU A 9 -18.25 -41.63 21.10
C LEU A 9 -17.24 -40.49 20.91
N TYR A 10 -16.16 -40.48 21.68
CA TYR A 10 -14.98 -39.71 21.32
C TYR A 10 -13.99 -40.60 20.57
N LEU A 11 -14.15 -40.67 19.26
CA LEU A 11 -13.07 -41.04 18.37
C LEU A 11 -11.88 -40.12 18.68
N GLU A 12 -10.86 -40.68 19.28
CA GLU A 12 -9.55 -40.01 19.38
C GLU A 12 -9.13 -39.60 17.95
N GLU A 13 -9.37 -38.34 17.58
CA GLU A 13 -8.59 -37.70 16.54
C GLU A 13 -7.12 -37.78 17.00
N LYS A 14 -6.40 -38.70 16.40
CA LYS A 14 -4.93 -38.72 16.50
C LYS A 14 -4.47 -37.34 16.04
N GLU A 15 -4.16 -36.46 16.99
CA GLU A 15 -3.39 -35.25 16.70
C GLU A 15 -2.15 -35.68 15.91
N GLU A 16 -2.13 -35.43 14.60
CA GLU A 16 -0.91 -35.55 13.80
C GLU A 16 0.10 -34.58 14.39
N LYS A 17 0.98 -35.06 15.24
CA LYS A 17 2.19 -34.32 15.62
C LYS A 17 2.96 -34.06 14.34
N THR A 18 2.75 -32.87 13.77
CA THR A 18 3.49 -32.40 12.61
C THR A 18 4.97 -32.47 12.97
N ASP A 19 5.69 -33.37 12.35
CA ASP A 19 7.13 -33.52 12.57
C ASP A 19 7.86 -32.36 11.91
N PHE A 20 7.99 -31.25 12.65
CA PHE A 20 8.68 -30.04 12.20
C PHE A 20 10.07 -30.33 11.64
N LYS A 21 10.75 -31.35 12.14
CA LYS A 21 12.08 -31.76 11.65
C LYS A 21 12.01 -32.35 10.24
N ALA A 22 10.99 -33.13 9.94
CA ALA A 22 10.79 -33.72 8.62
C ALA A 22 10.45 -32.63 7.59
N ILE A 23 9.61 -31.65 7.98
CA ILE A 23 9.27 -30.51 7.14
C ILE A 23 10.53 -29.66 6.86
N LEU A 24 11.29 -29.34 7.90
CA LEU A 24 12.50 -28.53 7.75
C LEU A 24 13.54 -29.21 6.86
N PHE A 25 13.74 -30.53 7.03
CA PHE A 25 14.70 -31.30 6.23
C PHE A 25 14.31 -31.40 4.75
N LYS A 26 13.02 -31.42 4.47
CA LYS A 26 12.44 -31.40 3.13
C LYS A 26 12.82 -30.15 2.35
N TYR A 27 12.69 -28.96 2.99
CA TYR A 27 13.10 -27.71 2.38
C TYR A 27 14.61 -27.54 2.33
N ALA A 28 15.34 -28.04 3.34
CA ALA A 28 16.80 -28.00 3.42
C ALA A 28 17.50 -28.73 2.28
N ILE A 29 16.90 -29.78 1.74
CA ILE A 29 17.43 -30.50 0.56
C ILE A 29 17.48 -29.61 -0.68
N HIS A 30 16.57 -28.66 -0.77
CA HIS A 30 16.46 -27.73 -1.89
C HIS A 30 17.20 -26.41 -1.65
N TRP A 31 18.13 -26.34 -0.68
CA TRP A 31 18.89 -25.12 -0.35
C TRP A 31 19.51 -24.38 -1.55
N PRO A 32 19.97 -25.05 -2.65
CA PRO A 32 20.53 -24.33 -3.79
C PRO A 32 19.50 -23.44 -4.50
N TRP A 33 18.22 -23.86 -4.51
CA TRP A 33 17.14 -23.06 -5.05
C TRP A 33 16.85 -21.81 -4.19
N PHE A 34 16.91 -21.96 -2.86
CA PHE A 34 16.80 -20.83 -1.94
C PHE A 34 17.92 -19.83 -2.15
N LEU A 35 19.17 -20.33 -2.29
CA LEU A 35 20.32 -19.48 -2.57
C LEU A 35 20.16 -18.74 -3.91
N ALA A 36 19.82 -19.46 -4.97
CA ALA A 36 19.68 -18.89 -6.31
C ALA A 36 18.57 -17.83 -6.37
N CYS A 37 17.38 -18.13 -5.82
CA CYS A 37 16.26 -17.19 -5.78
C CYS A 37 16.59 -15.95 -4.92
N THR A 38 17.22 -16.13 -3.76
CA THR A 38 17.63 -15.03 -2.89
C THR A 38 18.65 -14.13 -3.59
N LEU A 39 19.66 -14.70 -4.24
CA LEU A 39 20.65 -13.94 -5.00
C LEU A 39 20.00 -13.17 -6.16
N LEU A 40 19.06 -13.80 -6.86
CA LEU A 40 18.35 -13.15 -7.97
C LEU A 40 17.48 -12.00 -7.48
N CYS A 41 16.73 -12.18 -6.38
CA CYS A 41 15.93 -11.13 -5.75
C CYS A 41 16.81 -9.98 -5.22
N MET A 42 17.95 -10.29 -4.60
CA MET A 42 18.91 -9.30 -4.11
C MET A 42 19.57 -8.53 -5.25
N ALA A 43 19.91 -9.20 -6.35
CA ALA A 43 20.43 -8.56 -7.56
C ALA A 43 19.38 -7.62 -8.19
N GLY A 44 18.12 -8.05 -8.24
CA GLY A 44 17.00 -7.22 -8.68
C GLY A 44 16.79 -5.99 -7.78
N ALA A 45 16.87 -6.15 -6.47
CA ALA A 45 16.79 -5.06 -5.50
C ALA A 45 17.96 -4.08 -5.65
N TRP A 46 19.18 -4.59 -5.83
CA TRP A 46 20.36 -3.76 -6.10
C TRP A 46 20.20 -2.98 -7.40
N LEU A 47 19.77 -3.63 -8.48
CA LEU A 47 19.52 -2.98 -9.76
C LEU A 47 18.45 -1.88 -9.63
N TYR A 48 17.34 -2.16 -8.94
CA TYR A 48 16.30 -1.18 -8.65
C TYR A 48 16.85 0.04 -7.90
N LEU A 49 17.69 -0.17 -6.88
CA LEU A 49 18.33 0.91 -6.11
C LEU A 49 19.31 1.72 -6.95
N CYS A 50 19.99 1.10 -7.92
CA CYS A 50 20.88 1.81 -8.85
C CYS A 50 20.13 2.72 -9.82
N TYR A 51 18.91 2.31 -10.25
CA TYR A 51 18.11 3.12 -11.18
C TYR A 51 17.24 4.18 -10.51
N THR A 52 16.92 4.03 -9.21
CA THR A 52 16.03 4.95 -8.50
C THR A 52 16.82 6.09 -7.87
N PRO A 53 16.54 7.37 -8.21
CA PRO A 53 17.25 8.49 -7.60
C PRO A 53 16.91 8.63 -6.11
N SER A 54 17.91 9.06 -5.33
CA SER A 54 17.73 9.32 -3.91
C SER A 54 16.91 10.57 -3.69
N VAL A 55 15.90 10.48 -2.84
CA VAL A 55 15.03 11.60 -2.43
C VAL A 55 15.37 11.96 -0.98
N TYR A 56 15.67 13.22 -0.77
CA TYR A 56 15.99 13.76 0.55
C TYR A 56 14.82 14.55 1.10
N ASN A 57 14.64 14.53 2.40
CA ASN A 57 13.73 15.42 3.09
C ASN A 57 14.50 16.68 3.47
N ILE A 58 13.98 17.83 3.09
CA ILE A 58 14.54 19.13 3.44
C ILE A 58 13.53 19.80 4.35
N SER A 59 13.97 20.25 5.53
CA SER A 59 13.09 20.86 6.52
C SER A 59 13.66 22.15 7.07
N ALA A 60 12.74 23.04 7.44
CA ALA A 60 13.03 24.30 8.12
C ALA A 60 12.00 24.51 9.24
N SER A 61 12.42 25.17 10.31
CA SER A 61 11.54 25.57 11.41
C SER A 61 11.22 27.06 11.31
N VAL A 62 9.94 27.40 11.32
CA VAL A 62 9.46 28.76 11.14
C VAL A 62 8.47 29.11 12.26
N ILE A 63 8.70 30.22 12.97
CA ILE A 63 7.69 30.80 13.88
C ILE A 63 6.72 31.62 13.04
N ILE A 64 5.45 31.30 13.15
CA ILE A 64 4.35 32.11 12.61
C ILE A 64 3.81 32.96 13.74
N LYS A 65 3.88 34.29 13.61
CA LYS A 65 3.39 35.19 14.63
C LYS A 65 1.86 35.20 14.60
N ASP A 66 1.29 34.99 15.76
CA ASP A 66 -0.13 35.18 16.00
C ASP A 66 -0.39 36.67 16.27
N ASN A 67 -1.04 37.36 15.34
CA ASN A 67 -1.28 38.81 15.44
C ASN A 67 -2.32 39.20 16.51
N ASP A 68 -3.09 38.23 17.06
CA ASP A 68 -4.17 38.50 17.99
C ASP A 68 -3.71 38.88 19.40
N LYS A 69 -2.46 38.61 19.78
CA LYS A 69 -1.98 38.91 21.13
C LYS A 69 -1.67 40.39 21.41
N ASN A 70 -1.41 41.18 20.36
CA ASN A 70 -1.07 42.58 20.53
C ASN A 70 -2.32 43.53 20.55
N SER A 71 -3.47 43.09 20.09
CA SER A 71 -4.72 43.88 20.14
C SER A 71 -5.43 43.81 21.50
N LYS A 72 -5.06 42.83 22.37
CA LYS A 72 -5.71 42.61 23.66
C LYS A 72 -5.22 43.55 24.78
N ALA A 73 -4.21 44.33 24.57
CA ALA A 73 -3.61 45.19 25.62
C ALA A 73 -4.33 46.55 25.79
N SER A 74 -5.28 46.93 24.93
CA SER A 74 -5.83 48.29 24.92
C SER A 74 -7.34 48.42 25.03
N SER A 75 -8.12 47.35 25.17
CA SER A 75 -9.58 47.52 25.33
C SER A 75 -10.16 46.48 26.30
N GLY A 76 -10.97 47.01 27.28
CA GLY A 76 -11.67 46.23 28.27
C GLY A 76 -12.78 45.29 27.74
N MET A 77 -12.43 44.43 26.79
CA MET A 77 -13.38 43.54 26.08
C MET A 77 -13.13 42.08 26.44
N ALA A 78 -12.45 41.80 27.59
CA ALA A 78 -12.20 40.44 28.09
C ALA A 78 -13.49 39.69 28.48
N ASP A 79 -14.59 40.42 28.72
CA ASP A 79 -15.86 39.83 29.25
C ASP A 79 -16.77 39.20 28.18
N LEU A 80 -16.48 39.38 26.88
CA LEU A 80 -17.28 38.79 25.78
C LEU A 80 -16.75 37.46 25.24
N GLU A 81 -15.51 37.12 25.58
CA GLU A 81 -14.89 35.83 25.23
C GLU A 81 -15.48 34.65 26.04
N ASP A 82 -15.99 34.94 27.25
CA ASP A 82 -16.60 33.96 28.17
C ASP A 82 -18.03 33.52 27.76
N LEU A 83 -18.63 34.21 26.77
CA LEU A 83 -19.96 33.84 26.23
C LEU A 83 -19.95 32.89 25.05
N GLY A 84 -18.82 32.31 24.67
CA GLY A 84 -18.73 31.17 23.80
C GLY A 84 -19.14 31.35 22.32
N PHE A 85 -19.31 32.61 21.83
CA PHE A 85 -19.78 32.89 20.47
C PHE A 85 -18.68 33.05 19.41
N TYR A 86 -17.39 33.02 19.83
CA TYR A 86 -16.28 33.10 18.89
C TYR A 86 -15.25 32.02 19.27
N SER A 87 -15.33 30.86 18.62
CA SER A 87 -14.17 30.01 18.49
C SER A 87 -13.07 30.81 17.78
N SER A 88 -11.94 31.00 18.41
CA SER A 88 -10.73 31.46 17.73
C SER A 88 -10.49 30.47 16.59
N ILE A 89 -10.92 30.84 15.38
CA ILE A 89 -10.49 30.12 14.16
C ILE A 89 -8.97 30.14 14.26
N ASN A 90 -8.36 28.95 14.29
CA ASN A 90 -6.92 28.80 14.46
C ASN A 90 -6.21 29.63 13.39
N ASN A 91 -5.75 30.82 13.72
CA ASN A 91 -4.99 31.68 12.80
C ASN A 91 -3.77 30.94 12.24
N PHE A 92 -3.21 30.00 13.02
CA PHE A 92 -2.12 29.15 12.60
C PHE A 92 -2.50 28.27 11.40
N ASP A 93 -3.65 27.61 11.43
CA ASP A 93 -4.08 26.71 10.34
C ASP A 93 -4.35 27.52 9.05
N ASN A 94 -4.89 28.73 9.18
CA ASN A 94 -5.09 29.63 8.05
C ASN A 94 -3.75 30.07 7.43
N GLU A 95 -2.75 30.39 8.25
CA GLU A 95 -1.43 30.76 7.76
C GLU A 95 -0.69 29.59 7.09
N VAL A 96 -0.91 28.36 7.59
CA VAL A 96 -0.43 27.12 6.94
C VAL A 96 -1.09 26.94 5.57
N GLU A 97 -2.41 27.12 5.45
CA GLU A 97 -3.12 27.05 4.17
C GLU A 97 -2.64 28.12 3.16
N ILE A 98 -2.29 29.31 3.66
CA ILE A 98 -1.72 30.38 2.83
C ILE A 98 -0.33 29.97 2.32
N LEU A 99 0.54 29.44 3.19
CA LEU A 99 1.86 28.93 2.80
C LEU A 99 1.76 27.80 1.77
N GLN A 100 0.72 26.97 1.82
CA GLN A 100 0.43 25.90 0.85
C GLN A 100 -0.34 26.39 -0.39
N SER A 101 -0.57 27.68 -0.51
CA SER A 101 -1.38 28.22 -1.60
C SER A 101 -0.68 28.06 -2.95
N ARG A 102 -1.47 27.74 -3.98
CA ARG A 102 -0.95 27.58 -5.36
C ARG A 102 -0.32 28.86 -5.90
N THR A 103 -0.88 30.00 -5.56
CA THR A 103 -0.41 31.28 -6.06
C THR A 103 0.92 31.65 -5.44
N LEU A 104 1.08 31.44 -4.14
CA LEU A 104 2.33 31.69 -3.45
C LEU A 104 3.43 30.75 -4.00
N ILE A 105 3.15 29.45 -4.07
CA ILE A 105 4.08 28.45 -4.61
C ILE A 105 4.42 28.76 -6.07
N LYS A 106 3.45 29.19 -6.87
CA LYS A 106 3.68 29.59 -8.27
C LYS A 106 4.64 30.77 -8.36
N LYS A 107 4.49 31.80 -7.53
CA LYS A 107 5.43 32.92 -7.45
C LYS A 107 6.85 32.45 -7.12
N VAL A 108 6.98 31.54 -6.15
CA VAL A 108 8.29 30.94 -5.81
C VAL A 108 8.90 30.17 -6.97
N VAL A 109 8.08 29.37 -7.67
CA VAL A 109 8.51 28.61 -8.86
C VAL A 109 8.97 29.54 -9.98
N GLU A 110 8.30 30.65 -10.19
CA GLU A 110 8.64 31.65 -11.20
C GLU A 110 9.91 32.43 -10.82
N GLU A 111 10.05 32.84 -9.56
CA GLU A 111 11.23 33.62 -9.11
C GLU A 111 12.53 32.79 -9.04
N LEU A 112 12.41 31.50 -8.78
CA LEU A 112 13.56 30.59 -8.77
C LEU A 112 13.79 29.85 -10.11
N ASP A 113 13.03 30.15 -11.16
CA ASP A 113 13.06 29.45 -12.45
C ASP A 113 12.88 27.93 -12.32
N LEU A 114 12.14 27.42 -11.30
CA LEU A 114 12.00 25.99 -11.02
C LEU A 114 11.19 25.24 -12.07
N TYR A 115 10.52 25.94 -12.96
CA TYR A 115 9.81 25.38 -14.10
C TYR A 115 10.76 24.90 -15.20
N ILE A 116 12.06 25.18 -15.06
CA ILE A 116 13.13 24.68 -15.91
C ILE A 116 14.00 23.74 -15.08
N SER A 117 14.01 22.46 -15.44
CA SER A 117 14.86 21.46 -14.81
C SER A 117 15.99 21.04 -15.73
N TYR A 118 17.17 20.81 -15.18
CA TYR A 118 18.36 20.37 -15.89
C TYR A 118 18.81 19.01 -15.37
N ALA A 119 19.15 18.11 -16.28
CA ALA A 119 19.70 16.82 -15.95
C ALA A 119 20.84 16.45 -16.90
N THR A 120 21.78 15.66 -16.42
CA THR A 120 22.81 15.03 -17.24
C THR A 120 22.70 13.52 -17.14
N LYS A 121 22.96 12.83 -18.24
CA LYS A 121 22.90 11.39 -18.31
C LYS A 121 24.06 10.77 -17.53
N SER A 122 23.74 9.93 -16.54
CA SER A 122 24.72 9.10 -15.85
C SER A 122 24.52 7.63 -16.23
N SER A 123 25.37 6.73 -15.75
CA SER A 123 25.35 5.30 -16.13
C SER A 123 24.03 4.60 -15.76
N PHE A 124 23.39 4.98 -14.66
CA PHE A 124 22.20 4.30 -14.16
C PHE A 124 20.97 5.19 -14.06
N HIS A 125 21.11 6.48 -13.74
CA HIS A 125 19.99 7.42 -13.66
C HIS A 125 20.44 8.83 -14.02
N ASP A 126 19.50 9.68 -14.40
CA ASP A 126 19.78 11.07 -14.72
C ASP A 126 20.07 11.86 -13.43
N ILE A 127 21.16 12.63 -13.43
CA ILE A 127 21.55 13.49 -12.30
C ILE A 127 21.03 14.89 -12.55
N GLU A 128 20.23 15.41 -11.61
CA GLU A 128 19.74 16.78 -11.68
C GLU A 128 20.88 17.78 -11.41
N LEU A 129 21.05 18.77 -12.28
CA LEU A 129 22.12 19.75 -12.22
C LEU A 129 21.71 21.05 -11.51
N TYR A 130 20.40 21.36 -11.45
CA TYR A 130 19.85 22.61 -10.90
C TYR A 130 20.68 23.83 -11.30
N LYS A 131 21.29 24.55 -10.33
CA LYS A 131 22.13 25.71 -10.59
C LYS A 131 23.53 25.39 -11.13
N SER A 132 23.94 24.12 -11.21
CA SER A 132 25.25 23.71 -11.73
C SER A 132 25.28 23.49 -13.24
N SER A 133 24.15 23.65 -13.93
CA SER A 133 24.13 23.56 -15.40
C SER A 133 25.03 24.58 -16.05
N PRO A 134 25.89 24.18 -17.00
CA PRO A 134 26.79 25.11 -17.71
C PRO A 134 26.07 26.05 -18.70
N VAL A 135 24.84 25.68 -19.09
CA VAL A 135 23.98 26.51 -19.95
C VAL A 135 22.70 26.81 -19.21
N LYS A 136 22.35 28.07 -19.09
CA LYS A 136 21.05 28.52 -18.59
C LYS A 136 20.09 28.69 -19.75
N VAL A 137 19.00 27.97 -19.72
CA VAL A 137 17.82 28.14 -20.60
C VAL A 137 16.89 29.12 -19.90
N TRP A 138 16.30 30.03 -20.64
CA TRP A 138 15.31 30.94 -20.12
C TRP A 138 14.17 31.12 -21.14
N ILE A 139 12.97 31.14 -20.66
CA ILE A 139 11.71 31.44 -21.34
C ILE A 139 10.83 32.17 -20.36
N THR A 140 10.00 33.09 -20.84
CA THR A 140 9.09 33.82 -19.93
C THR A 140 8.10 32.88 -19.26
N PRO A 141 7.75 33.08 -17.96
CA PRO A 141 6.78 32.25 -17.26
C PRO A 141 5.42 32.18 -17.99
N GLU A 142 5.05 33.29 -18.66
CA GLU A 142 3.80 33.37 -19.42
C GLU A 142 3.82 32.48 -20.68
N GLU A 143 4.94 32.47 -21.43
CA GLU A 143 5.10 31.58 -22.56
C GLU A 143 5.20 30.13 -22.12
N ALA A 144 5.95 29.84 -21.05
CA ALA A 144 6.05 28.51 -20.48
C ALA A 144 4.68 27.98 -19.99
N GLN A 145 3.80 28.87 -19.51
CA GLN A 145 2.44 28.51 -19.12
C GLN A 145 1.54 28.11 -20.30
N LYS A 146 1.81 28.65 -21.48
CA LYS A 146 1.04 28.40 -22.73
C LYS A 146 1.54 27.19 -23.53
N LEU A 147 2.66 26.56 -23.12
CA LEU A 147 3.18 25.38 -23.80
C LEU A 147 2.14 24.25 -23.82
N PRO A 148 1.86 23.63 -24.97
CA PRO A 148 0.90 22.54 -25.09
C PRO A 148 1.35 21.25 -24.39
N ALA A 149 2.68 21.08 -24.28
CA ALA A 149 3.31 19.98 -23.56
C ALA A 149 4.67 20.43 -23.00
N PRO A 150 5.25 19.72 -22.01
CA PRO A 150 6.58 20.03 -21.53
C PRO A 150 7.61 20.04 -22.67
N ALA A 151 8.34 21.15 -22.80
CA ALA A 151 9.40 21.26 -23.79
C ALA A 151 10.67 20.55 -23.32
N ARG A 152 11.10 19.55 -24.08
CA ARG A 152 12.33 18.77 -23.80
C ARG A 152 13.43 19.24 -24.73
N LEU A 153 14.53 19.71 -24.14
CA LEU A 153 15.69 20.20 -24.84
C LEU A 153 16.86 19.24 -24.58
N HIS A 154 17.43 18.72 -25.67
CA HIS A 154 18.71 18.05 -25.61
C HIS A 154 19.76 19.06 -26.08
N LEU A 155 20.59 19.49 -25.16
CA LEU A 155 21.62 20.48 -25.36
C LEU A 155 22.98 19.79 -25.40
N THR A 156 23.69 19.91 -26.51
CA THR A 156 25.04 19.40 -26.64
C THR A 156 25.98 20.60 -26.72
N LEU A 157 26.66 20.90 -25.63
CA LEU A 157 27.64 21.98 -25.56
C LEU A 157 29.00 21.44 -25.97
N GLN A 158 29.57 22.04 -27.03
CA GLN A 158 30.86 21.67 -27.60
C GLN A 158 31.94 22.68 -27.20
N PRO A 159 33.24 22.32 -27.30
CA PRO A 159 34.35 23.26 -27.10
C PRO A 159 34.22 24.52 -27.95
N GLY A 160 34.49 25.67 -27.37
CA GLY A 160 34.32 26.97 -28.06
C GLY A 160 32.93 27.57 -27.95
N ASN A 161 32.11 27.13 -26.98
CA ASN A 161 30.74 27.59 -26.71
C ASN A 161 29.77 27.39 -27.88
N LYS A 162 30.00 26.39 -28.70
CA LYS A 162 29.04 25.96 -29.73
C LYS A 162 27.97 25.11 -29.10
N LEU A 163 26.71 25.43 -29.36
CA LEU A 163 25.57 24.75 -28.77
C LEU A 163 24.72 24.12 -29.89
N ASN A 164 24.51 22.83 -29.80
CA ASN A 164 23.49 22.12 -30.57
C ASN A 164 22.27 21.91 -29.73
N VAL A 165 21.11 22.39 -30.19
CA VAL A 165 19.82 22.33 -29.49
C VAL A 165 18.86 21.48 -30.29
N LYS A 166 18.39 20.39 -29.68
CA LYS A 166 17.25 19.61 -30.15
C LYS A 166 16.09 19.85 -29.17
N LEU A 167 15.13 20.61 -29.61
CA LEU A 167 13.95 20.94 -28.85
C LEU A 167 12.75 20.12 -29.34
N ARG A 168 12.05 19.45 -28.43
CA ARG A 168 10.82 18.73 -28.71
C ARG A 168 9.68 19.27 -27.85
N ILE A 169 8.58 19.67 -28.48
CA ILE A 169 7.36 20.13 -27.84
C ILE A 169 6.19 19.29 -28.39
N GLY A 170 5.70 18.34 -27.61
CA GLY A 170 4.70 17.36 -28.08
C GLY A 170 5.25 16.53 -29.26
N GLU A 171 4.67 16.70 -30.44
CA GLU A 171 5.09 16.01 -31.65
C GLU A 171 6.06 16.84 -32.52
N GLU A 172 6.19 18.14 -32.23
CA GLU A 172 7.06 19.04 -32.98
C GLU A 172 8.51 18.93 -32.51
N GLU A 173 9.45 18.84 -33.48
CA GLU A 173 10.87 18.75 -33.21
C GLU A 173 11.61 19.87 -33.97
N TYR A 174 12.44 20.62 -33.23
CA TYR A 174 13.28 21.68 -33.77
C TYR A 174 14.74 21.34 -33.50
N ASN A 175 15.56 21.38 -34.52
CA ASN A 175 17.01 21.16 -34.42
C ASN A 175 17.75 22.39 -34.95
N LYS A 176 18.57 23.00 -34.11
CA LYS A 176 19.35 24.19 -34.45
C LYS A 176 20.72 24.16 -33.78
N GLN A 177 21.72 24.54 -34.59
CA GLN A 177 23.07 24.68 -34.08
C GLN A 177 23.44 26.16 -33.99
N PHE A 178 24.08 26.54 -32.93
CA PHE A 178 24.55 27.88 -32.63
C PHE A 178 26.08 27.87 -32.49
N ASP A 179 26.75 28.76 -33.15
CA ASP A 179 28.24 28.87 -33.13
C ASP A 179 28.74 29.61 -31.87
N LYS A 180 27.89 30.42 -31.27
CA LYS A 180 28.23 31.22 -30.05
C LYS A 180 27.02 31.34 -29.12
N LEU A 181 27.28 31.46 -27.82
CA LEU A 181 26.34 31.86 -26.81
C LEU A 181 26.60 33.31 -26.39
N PRO A 182 25.59 34.13 -26.02
CA PRO A 182 24.16 33.77 -25.90
C PRO A 182 23.46 33.60 -27.26
N ALA A 183 22.42 32.75 -27.32
CA ALA A 183 21.67 32.42 -28.50
C ALA A 183 20.15 32.42 -28.25
N LEU A 184 19.34 32.64 -29.28
CA LEU A 184 17.89 32.66 -29.23
C LEU A 184 17.32 31.66 -30.22
N LEU A 185 16.35 30.87 -29.75
CA LEU A 185 15.54 29.99 -30.58
C LEU A 185 14.09 30.40 -30.48
N THR A 186 13.54 31.01 -31.51
CA THR A 186 12.14 31.37 -31.57
C THR A 186 11.35 30.26 -32.22
N THR A 187 10.29 29.86 -31.57
CA THR A 187 9.31 28.87 -32.01
C THR A 187 7.92 29.45 -31.94
N PRO A 188 6.91 28.88 -32.62
CA PRO A 188 5.53 29.36 -32.51
C PRO A 188 4.98 29.33 -31.07
N SER A 189 5.53 28.46 -30.24
CA SER A 189 5.11 28.23 -28.85
C SER A 189 5.86 29.09 -27.79
N GLY A 190 6.90 29.84 -28.20
CA GLY A 190 7.69 30.69 -27.31
C GLY A 190 9.15 30.86 -27.74
N THR A 191 9.82 31.82 -27.12
CA THR A 191 11.22 32.13 -27.40
C THR A 191 12.14 31.62 -26.28
N PHE A 192 13.01 30.71 -26.64
CA PHE A 192 14.00 30.12 -25.72
C PHE A 192 15.33 30.86 -25.84
N SER A 193 15.85 31.36 -24.74
CA SER A 193 17.15 31.99 -24.64
C SER A 193 18.15 31.04 -23.97
N PHE A 194 19.35 30.96 -24.52
CA PHE A 194 20.45 30.13 -24.04
C PHE A 194 21.62 31.04 -23.70
N THR A 195 22.01 31.03 -22.43
CA THR A 195 23.14 31.81 -21.90
C THR A 195 24.15 30.91 -21.25
N PRO A 196 25.46 31.13 -21.44
CA PRO A 196 26.48 30.41 -20.71
C PRO A 196 26.46 30.88 -19.24
N LYS A 197 26.64 29.94 -18.30
CA LYS A 197 26.65 30.29 -16.86
C LYS A 197 27.95 31.04 -16.49
N ASP A 198 29.08 30.58 -16.99
CA ASP A 198 30.40 31.15 -16.75
C ASP A 198 31.06 31.49 -18.08
N SER A 199 31.91 32.52 -18.06
CA SER A 199 32.69 32.93 -19.25
C SER A 199 33.81 31.93 -19.63
N THR A 200 33.97 30.85 -18.88
CA THR A 200 34.95 29.81 -19.14
C THR A 200 34.56 28.95 -20.32
N THR A 201 35.46 28.87 -21.30
CA THR A 201 35.32 27.98 -22.45
C THR A 201 35.31 26.52 -21.98
N VAL A 202 34.22 25.84 -22.30
CA VAL A 202 34.08 24.40 -22.04
C VAL A 202 35.12 23.62 -22.81
N GLN A 203 35.91 22.80 -22.17
CA GLN A 203 36.99 22.01 -22.77
C GLN A 203 36.53 20.65 -23.30
N SER A 204 35.39 20.12 -22.83
CA SER A 204 34.85 18.83 -23.26
C SER A 204 33.38 18.95 -23.66
N THR A 205 32.96 18.09 -24.59
CA THR A 205 31.55 18.01 -24.99
C THR A 205 30.70 17.55 -23.80
N GLN A 206 29.64 18.30 -23.50
CA GLN A 206 28.70 18.01 -22.40
C GLN A 206 27.30 17.90 -22.97
N GLU A 207 26.62 16.81 -22.60
CA GLU A 207 25.22 16.59 -22.92
C GLU A 207 24.34 16.93 -21.71
N ILE A 208 23.39 17.83 -21.92
CA ILE A 208 22.49 18.32 -20.90
C ILE A 208 21.06 18.13 -21.42
N MET A 209 20.21 17.59 -20.62
CA MET A 209 18.78 17.57 -20.86
C MET A 209 18.13 18.67 -20.03
N ALA A 210 17.48 19.63 -20.70
CA ALA A 210 16.66 20.61 -20.01
C ALA A 210 15.19 20.34 -20.32
N THR A 211 14.34 20.43 -19.31
CA THR A 211 12.89 20.29 -19.47
C THR A 211 12.22 21.53 -18.94
N VAL A 212 11.45 22.18 -19.81
CA VAL A 212 10.61 23.34 -19.45
C VAL A 212 9.17 22.85 -19.29
N SER A 213 8.64 23.03 -18.11
CA SER A 213 7.25 22.68 -17.75
C SER A 213 6.44 23.92 -17.45
N SER A 214 5.11 23.82 -17.52
CA SER A 214 4.26 24.93 -17.11
C SER A 214 4.48 25.26 -15.62
N PRO A 215 4.72 26.56 -15.26
CA PRO A 215 4.88 26.97 -13.87
C PRO A 215 3.75 26.48 -12.94
N ARG A 216 2.53 26.44 -13.45
CA ARG A 216 1.36 25.92 -12.72
C ARG A 216 1.48 24.43 -12.43
N SER A 217 1.98 23.62 -13.36
CA SER A 217 2.13 22.18 -13.14
C SER A 217 3.22 21.89 -12.11
N VAL A 218 4.33 22.63 -12.19
CA VAL A 218 5.45 22.53 -11.24
C VAL A 218 5.02 23.00 -9.84
N ALA A 219 4.27 24.11 -9.75
CA ALA A 219 3.70 24.56 -8.48
C ALA A 219 2.78 23.51 -7.83
N ASN A 220 1.95 22.81 -8.62
CA ASN A 220 1.11 21.73 -8.13
C ASN A 220 1.95 20.54 -7.63
N ALA A 221 3.06 20.20 -8.31
CA ALA A 221 3.96 19.14 -7.86
C ALA A 221 4.65 19.51 -6.53
N TYR A 222 5.14 20.74 -6.40
CA TYR A 222 5.70 21.23 -5.14
C TYR A 222 4.67 21.28 -4.02
N ARG A 223 3.44 21.71 -4.30
CA ARG A 223 2.33 21.67 -3.33
C ARG A 223 2.09 20.25 -2.79
N GLY A 224 2.11 19.25 -3.65
CA GLY A 224 1.95 17.85 -3.25
C GLY A 224 3.15 17.27 -2.49
N ALA A 225 4.35 17.84 -2.67
CA ALA A 225 5.57 17.43 -1.99
C ALA A 225 5.80 18.21 -0.68
N LEU A 226 5.13 19.37 -0.50
CA LEU A 226 5.24 20.25 0.66
C LEU A 226 4.36 19.73 1.80
N SER A 227 4.94 19.54 2.98
CA SER A 227 4.23 19.30 4.23
C SER A 227 4.57 20.40 5.21
N ILE A 228 3.57 20.97 5.86
CA ILE A 228 3.72 21.98 6.91
C ILE A 228 2.95 21.47 8.12
N GLU A 229 3.67 21.19 9.19
CA GLU A 229 3.10 20.61 10.40
C GLU A 229 3.54 21.43 11.62
N PRO A 230 2.66 21.64 12.61
CA PRO A 230 3.08 22.25 13.86
C PRO A 230 4.04 21.32 14.61
N THR A 231 5.10 21.86 15.18
CA THR A 231 6.07 21.08 15.96
C THR A 231 5.42 20.48 17.21
N SER A 232 4.41 21.14 17.78
CA SER A 232 3.54 20.60 18.83
C SER A 232 2.18 21.30 18.83
N LYS A 233 1.16 20.68 19.43
CA LYS A 233 -0.22 21.18 19.47
C LYS A 233 -0.41 22.56 20.13
N SER A 234 0.59 23.03 20.88
CA SER A 234 0.53 24.28 21.65
C SER A 234 1.52 25.34 21.18
N THR A 235 2.23 25.13 20.08
CA THR A 235 3.26 26.05 19.58
C THR A 235 2.87 26.64 18.24
N THR A 236 3.31 27.89 18.01
CA THR A 236 3.20 28.60 16.73
C THR A 236 4.41 28.33 15.83
N ILE A 237 5.22 27.30 16.13
CA ILE A 237 6.33 26.88 15.31
C ILE A 237 5.85 25.82 14.32
N ALA A 238 5.94 26.14 13.03
CA ALA A 238 5.68 25.24 11.94
C ALA A 238 6.99 24.61 11.45
N GLN A 239 7.00 23.31 11.25
CA GLN A 239 8.03 22.62 10.48
C GLN A 239 7.57 22.51 9.03
N ILE A 240 8.28 23.20 8.15
CA ILE A 240 8.07 23.17 6.71
C ILE A 240 9.01 22.10 6.16
N SER A 241 8.49 21.13 5.44
CA SER A 241 9.30 20.08 4.81
C SER A 241 8.93 19.87 3.35
N VAL A 242 9.93 19.59 2.53
CA VAL A 242 9.76 19.25 1.12
C VAL A 242 10.68 18.07 0.74
N LYS A 243 10.13 17.15 -0.07
CA LYS A 243 10.91 16.03 -0.60
C LYS A 243 11.48 16.40 -1.97
N SER A 244 12.79 16.32 -2.11
CA SER A 244 13.48 16.68 -3.36
C SER A 244 14.63 15.72 -3.67
N THR A 245 14.86 15.48 -4.95
CA THR A 245 16.03 14.75 -5.45
C THR A 245 17.32 15.58 -5.37
N HIS A 246 17.19 16.91 -5.43
CA HIS A 246 18.32 17.84 -5.34
C HIS A 246 18.19 18.70 -4.07
N THR A 247 19.11 18.53 -3.13
CA THR A 247 19.06 19.16 -1.81
C THR A 247 19.03 20.67 -1.87
N GLN A 248 19.93 21.29 -2.67
CA GLN A 248 20.00 22.75 -2.80
C GLN A 248 18.72 23.35 -3.38
N ARG A 249 18.09 22.67 -4.34
CA ARG A 249 16.82 23.11 -4.92
C ARG A 249 15.71 23.14 -3.88
N GLY A 250 15.65 22.14 -3.02
CA GLY A 250 14.65 22.10 -1.93
C GLY A 250 14.91 23.17 -0.87
N MET A 251 16.18 23.40 -0.51
CA MET A 251 16.55 24.46 0.45
C MET A 251 16.20 25.85 -0.10
N ASP A 252 16.56 26.13 -1.34
CA ASP A 252 16.24 27.40 -2.00
C ASP A 252 14.73 27.61 -2.09
N PHE A 253 13.97 26.54 -2.37
CA PHE A 253 12.51 26.61 -2.43
C PHE A 253 11.89 26.98 -1.07
N ILE A 254 12.28 26.35 0.03
CA ILE A 254 11.72 26.65 1.35
C ILE A 254 12.09 28.06 1.79
N ASN A 255 13.36 28.45 1.63
CA ASN A 255 13.81 29.78 2.01
C ASN A 255 13.05 30.86 1.22
N LYS A 256 12.88 30.66 -0.08
CA LYS A 256 12.15 31.59 -0.94
C LYS A 256 10.66 31.61 -0.65
N LEU A 257 10.08 30.48 -0.27
CA LEU A 257 8.68 30.38 0.13
C LEU A 257 8.38 31.29 1.33
N VAL A 258 9.23 31.27 2.35
CA VAL A 258 9.09 32.11 3.55
C VAL A 258 9.33 33.59 3.20
N GLU A 259 10.29 33.87 2.31
CA GLU A 259 10.56 35.23 1.85
C GLU A 259 9.34 35.83 1.11
N VAL A 260 8.81 35.10 0.10
CA VAL A 260 7.66 35.55 -0.68
C VAL A 260 6.40 35.69 0.19
N TYR A 261 6.19 34.76 1.12
CA TYR A 261 5.09 34.85 2.08
C TYR A 261 5.19 36.14 2.93
N ASN A 262 6.36 36.45 3.50
CA ASN A 262 6.56 37.65 4.29
C ASN A 262 6.37 38.92 3.45
N ARG A 263 6.85 38.94 2.21
CA ARG A 263 6.65 40.07 1.31
C ARG A 263 5.15 40.29 1.02
N ASP A 264 4.42 39.25 0.63
CA ASP A 264 2.97 39.35 0.35
C ASP A 264 2.20 39.81 1.59
N ALA A 265 2.53 39.27 2.79
CA ALA A 265 1.89 39.69 4.03
C ALA A 265 2.17 41.15 4.41
N ASN A 266 3.39 41.61 4.14
CA ASN A 266 3.75 43.02 4.38
C ASN A 266 3.08 43.96 3.36
N ASP A 267 2.99 43.55 2.09
CA ASP A 267 2.30 44.34 1.05
C ASP A 267 0.81 44.51 1.40
N ASP A 268 0.16 43.43 1.86
CA ASP A 268 -1.26 43.49 2.29
C ASP A 268 -1.45 44.43 3.49
N LYS A 269 -0.57 44.40 4.51
CA LYS A 269 -0.62 45.34 5.66
C LYS A 269 -0.39 46.77 5.25
N ASN A 270 0.57 47.00 4.36
CA ASN A 270 0.91 48.34 3.87
C ASN A 270 -0.23 48.92 3.06
N GLU A 271 -1.02 48.14 2.33
CA GLU A 271 -2.22 48.62 1.59
C GLU A 271 -3.25 49.23 2.57
N VAL A 272 -3.54 48.51 3.68
CA VAL A 272 -4.49 49.02 4.70
C VAL A 272 -3.96 50.32 5.34
N ALA A 273 -2.67 50.30 5.73
CA ALA A 273 -2.08 51.49 6.38
C ALA A 273 -2.02 52.70 5.42
N THR A 274 -1.73 52.47 4.14
CA THR A 274 -1.71 53.56 3.13
C THR A 274 -3.11 54.16 2.91
N LYS A 275 -4.14 53.32 2.76
CA LYS A 275 -5.52 53.82 2.63
C LYS A 275 -5.99 54.59 3.88
N THR A 276 -5.57 54.11 5.05
CA THR A 276 -5.82 54.81 6.32
C THR A 276 -5.10 56.17 6.37
N ALA A 277 -3.86 56.24 5.94
CA ALA A 277 -3.10 57.49 5.85
C ALA A 277 -3.76 58.50 4.93
N GLU A 278 -4.13 58.07 3.70
CA GLU A 278 -4.84 58.94 2.74
C GLU A 278 -6.13 59.53 3.33
N PHE A 279 -6.90 58.68 4.00
CA PHE A 279 -8.14 59.14 4.65
C PHE A 279 -7.85 60.17 5.76
N ILE A 280 -6.89 59.90 6.66
CA ILE A 280 -6.54 60.83 7.73
C ILE A 280 -6.02 62.17 7.15
N ASP A 281 -5.16 62.14 6.12
CA ASP A 281 -4.63 63.34 5.52
C ASP A 281 -5.74 64.20 4.87
N GLU A 282 -6.70 63.56 4.19
CA GLU A 282 -7.88 64.28 3.66
C GLU A 282 -8.68 64.92 4.79
N ARG A 283 -8.87 64.20 5.87
CA ARG A 283 -9.65 64.69 7.02
C ARG A 283 -8.94 65.84 7.75
N ILE A 284 -7.63 65.78 7.90
CA ILE A 284 -6.78 66.84 8.45
C ILE A 284 -6.94 68.13 7.60
N LYS A 285 -6.93 68.02 6.26
CA LYS A 285 -7.12 69.19 5.39
C LYS A 285 -8.46 69.87 5.63
N ILE A 286 -9.56 69.09 5.75
CA ILE A 286 -10.90 69.63 6.01
C ILE A 286 -10.96 70.30 7.34
N ILE A 287 -10.47 69.64 8.43
CA ILE A 287 -10.51 70.20 9.79
C ILE A 287 -9.64 71.48 9.90
N ASN A 288 -8.42 71.42 9.29
CA ASN A 288 -7.55 72.57 9.27
C ASN A 288 -8.22 73.83 8.58
N GLY A 289 -8.93 73.54 7.43
CA GLY A 289 -9.72 74.63 6.78
C GLY A 289 -10.83 75.12 7.64
N GLU A 290 -11.59 74.22 8.33
CA GLU A 290 -12.68 74.64 9.23
C GLU A 290 -12.15 75.33 10.50
N LEU A 291 -11.01 74.99 11.02
CA LEU A 291 -10.34 75.63 12.16
C LEU A 291 -9.93 77.04 11.77
N GLY A 292 -9.25 77.19 10.59
CA GLY A 292 -8.82 78.47 10.11
C GLY A 292 -9.99 79.45 9.89
N THR A 293 -11.10 78.99 9.34
CA THR A 293 -12.34 79.85 9.22
C THR A 293 -12.87 80.22 10.59
N THR A 294 -12.91 79.31 11.55
CA THR A 294 -13.40 79.56 12.91
C THR A 294 -12.45 80.49 13.68
N GLU A 295 -11.17 80.43 13.51
CA GLU A 295 -10.16 81.33 14.06
C GLU A 295 -10.29 82.71 13.47
N GLN A 296 -10.53 82.79 12.17
CA GLN A 296 -10.80 84.09 11.49
C GLN A 296 -12.11 84.70 11.94
N GLU A 297 -13.16 83.87 12.12
CA GLU A 297 -14.43 84.34 12.71
C GLU A 297 -14.23 84.82 14.15
N LEU A 298 -13.46 84.14 14.94
CA LEU A 298 -13.16 84.53 16.33
C LEU A 298 -12.35 85.87 16.37
N GLU A 299 -11.34 85.98 15.47
CA GLU A 299 -10.57 87.22 15.36
C GLU A 299 -11.44 88.41 14.96
N THR A 300 -12.24 88.20 13.90
CA THR A 300 -13.12 89.23 13.39
C THR A 300 -14.15 89.69 14.45
N PHE A 301 -14.74 88.66 15.13
CA PHE A 301 -15.70 88.93 16.20
C PHE A 301 -15.08 89.70 17.39
N LYS A 302 -13.88 89.31 17.85
CA LYS A 302 -13.14 90.01 18.89
C LYS A 302 -12.81 91.44 18.51
N ARG A 303 -12.40 91.65 17.25
CA ARG A 303 -12.08 93.00 16.74
C ARG A 303 -13.27 93.89 16.62
N ASP A 304 -14.37 93.37 16.07
CA ASP A 304 -15.58 94.09 15.82
C ASP A 304 -16.41 94.36 17.09
N ALA A 305 -16.29 93.47 18.10
CA ALA A 305 -17.03 93.58 19.36
C ALA A 305 -16.27 94.37 20.45
N GLY A 306 -14.98 94.68 20.29
CA GLY A 306 -14.17 95.43 21.23
C GLY A 306 -14.07 94.87 22.64
N LEU A 307 -14.20 93.58 22.77
CA LEU A 307 -14.28 92.84 24.06
C LEU A 307 -12.93 92.56 24.67
N THR A 308 -12.64 93.33 25.76
CA THR A 308 -11.66 92.99 26.79
C THR A 308 -12.42 92.85 28.14
N ASP A 309 -12.67 91.62 28.58
CA ASP A 309 -13.08 91.17 29.93
C ASP A 309 -14.48 91.43 30.41
N LEU A 310 -15.25 90.33 30.49
CA LEU A 310 -16.52 90.28 31.28
C LEU A 310 -16.49 89.05 32.16
N LYS A 311 -16.23 89.28 33.44
CA LYS A 311 -16.07 88.26 34.45
C LYS A 311 -17.34 87.91 35.26
N SER A 312 -17.53 86.72 35.54
CA SER A 312 -17.87 85.91 36.67
C SER A 312 -19.30 85.41 36.90
N ASP A 313 -20.44 86.05 36.55
CA ASP A 313 -21.73 85.43 36.81
C ASP A 313 -22.34 84.68 35.58
N ALA A 314 -21.98 85.07 34.42
CA ALA A 314 -22.19 84.28 33.24
C ALA A 314 -21.35 83.04 33.20
N GLN A 315 -20.30 82.99 33.91
CA GLN A 315 -19.21 81.91 33.82
C GLN A 315 -19.72 80.57 34.31
N LEU A 316 -20.59 80.47 35.30
CA LEU A 316 -21.11 79.21 35.80
C LEU A 316 -22.18 78.66 34.88
N ALA A 317 -23.12 79.43 34.43
CA ALA A 317 -24.08 78.96 33.39
C ALA A 317 -23.42 78.74 32.03
N LEU A 318 -22.38 79.51 31.75
CA LEU A 318 -21.52 79.39 30.60
C LEU A 318 -20.69 78.06 30.64
N SER A 319 -20.17 77.72 31.82
CA SER A 319 -19.37 76.50 32.01
C SER A 319 -20.19 75.26 31.65
N GLU A 320 -21.39 75.19 32.20
CA GLU A 320 -22.27 74.05 31.95
C GLU A 320 -22.71 73.96 30.48
N ASN A 321 -23.12 75.07 29.91
CA ASN A 321 -23.47 75.09 28.49
C ASN A 321 -22.23 74.76 27.60
N SER A 322 -21.05 75.27 28.05
CA SER A 322 -19.77 74.95 27.40
C SER A 322 -19.48 73.50 27.33
N GLU A 323 -19.69 72.76 28.42
CA GLU A 323 -19.47 71.34 28.47
C GLU A 323 -20.42 70.57 27.55
N TYR A 324 -21.72 70.93 27.52
CA TYR A 324 -22.66 70.25 26.63
C TYR A 324 -22.39 70.53 25.15
N GLU A 325 -22.04 71.74 24.79
CA GLU A 325 -21.66 72.08 23.44
C GLU A 325 -20.37 71.38 22.99
N LYS A 326 -19.39 71.21 23.89
CA LYS A 326 -18.20 70.42 23.62
C LYS A 326 -18.55 68.96 23.34
N LYS A 327 -19.31 68.33 24.21
CA LYS A 327 -19.81 66.98 24.04
C LYS A 327 -20.59 66.80 22.74
N ARG A 328 -21.46 67.83 22.39
CA ARG A 328 -22.22 67.81 21.14
C ARG A 328 -21.33 67.79 19.92
N ALA A 329 -20.32 68.60 19.90
CA ALA A 329 -19.40 68.60 18.75
C ALA A 329 -18.48 67.41 18.66
N GLU A 330 -18.00 66.89 19.82
CA GLU A 330 -17.31 65.61 19.88
C GLU A 330 -18.18 64.50 19.28
N ASN A 331 -19.45 64.40 19.72
CA ASN A 331 -20.42 63.44 19.19
C ASN A 331 -20.72 63.66 17.69
N SER A 332 -20.89 64.92 17.24
CA SER A 332 -21.15 65.23 15.83
C SER A 332 -19.96 64.79 14.95
N THR A 333 -18.74 64.87 15.47
CA THR A 333 -17.57 64.40 14.75
C THR A 333 -17.56 62.89 14.63
N GLN A 334 -17.83 62.24 15.75
CA GLN A 334 -17.96 60.77 15.69
C GLN A 334 -19.06 60.37 14.70
N LEU A 335 -20.19 61.06 14.70
CA LEU A 335 -21.28 60.83 13.75
C LEU A 335 -20.81 60.98 12.29
N ARG A 336 -20.06 62.05 11.94
CA ARG A 336 -19.52 62.26 10.59
C ARG A 336 -18.53 61.14 10.20
N LEU A 337 -17.68 60.74 11.14
CA LEU A 337 -16.73 59.61 10.91
C LEU A 337 -17.46 58.31 10.60
N VAL A 338 -18.54 58.04 11.38
CA VAL A 338 -19.35 56.83 11.17
C VAL A 338 -20.14 56.94 9.85
N GLN A 339 -20.67 58.15 9.52
CA GLN A 339 -21.35 58.41 8.24
C GLN A 339 -20.44 58.22 7.04
N PHE A 340 -19.18 58.65 7.14
CA PHE A 340 -18.18 58.40 6.12
C PHE A 340 -17.93 56.90 5.92
N LEU A 341 -17.73 56.16 7.02
CA LEU A 341 -17.60 54.72 6.97
C LEU A 341 -18.81 54.03 6.37
N ALA A 342 -20.03 54.53 6.71
CA ALA A 342 -21.25 54.00 6.13
C ALA A 342 -21.29 54.20 4.62
N SER A 343 -20.94 55.39 4.13
CA SER A 343 -20.90 55.67 2.70
C SER A 343 -19.87 54.86 1.96
N TYR A 344 -18.68 54.68 2.54
CA TYR A 344 -17.61 53.89 1.99
C TYR A 344 -18.00 52.42 1.96
N ALA A 345 -18.51 51.86 3.07
CA ALA A 345 -18.92 50.47 3.18
C ALA A 345 -20.13 50.13 2.31
N ASN A 346 -21.03 51.06 2.01
CA ASN A 346 -22.20 50.86 1.16
C ASN A 346 -21.86 50.96 -0.33
N ASN A 347 -20.76 51.58 -0.72
CA ASN A 347 -20.41 51.73 -2.13
C ASN A 347 -20.15 50.33 -2.74
N PRO A 348 -20.84 49.93 -3.82
CA PRO A 348 -20.61 48.69 -4.52
C PRO A 348 -19.20 48.55 -5.06
N ASP A 349 -18.56 49.62 -5.47
CA ASP A 349 -17.21 49.63 -6.03
C ASP A 349 -16.16 49.20 -4.99
N HIS A 350 -16.44 49.40 -3.70
CA HIS A 350 -15.58 49.01 -2.58
C HIS A 350 -15.99 47.70 -1.89
N ALA A 351 -16.83 46.87 -2.54
CA ALA A 351 -17.42 45.67 -1.92
C ALA A 351 -16.39 44.69 -1.35
N TYR A 352 -15.20 44.67 -1.92
CA TYR A 352 -14.08 43.80 -1.51
C TYR A 352 -12.80 44.56 -1.17
N GLU A 353 -12.90 45.85 -0.96
CA GLU A 353 -11.80 46.68 -0.45
C GLU A 353 -11.83 46.77 1.08
N VAL A 354 -10.61 46.87 1.65
CA VAL A 354 -10.45 47.02 3.09
C VAL A 354 -11.07 48.38 3.55
N LEU A 355 -11.80 48.32 4.64
CA LEU A 355 -12.35 49.52 5.25
C LEU A 355 -11.25 50.27 6.01
N PRO A 356 -11.23 51.60 5.96
CA PRO A 356 -10.26 52.34 6.75
C PRO A 356 -10.42 52.09 8.25
N VAL A 357 -9.32 51.75 8.92
CA VAL A 357 -9.24 51.58 10.38
C VAL A 357 -8.46 52.71 11.01
N ASN A 358 -8.55 52.89 12.33
CA ASN A 358 -7.88 53.93 13.09
C ASN A 358 -8.32 55.39 12.71
N VAL A 359 -9.54 55.54 12.24
CA VAL A 359 -10.08 56.88 11.91
C VAL A 359 -10.45 57.71 13.14
N GLY A 360 -10.12 57.27 14.34
CA GLY A 360 -10.40 57.98 15.58
C GLY A 360 -11.81 57.77 16.12
N LEU A 361 -12.45 56.68 15.78
CA LEU A 361 -13.72 56.27 16.38
C LEU A 361 -13.52 55.88 17.85
N THR A 362 -14.46 56.30 18.69
CA THR A 362 -14.49 55.92 20.10
C THR A 362 -15.16 54.58 20.32
N ASP A 363 -15.92 54.07 19.38
CA ASP A 363 -16.59 52.79 19.45
C ASP A 363 -15.59 51.67 19.12
N THR A 364 -15.15 50.99 20.19
CA THR A 364 -14.20 49.89 20.09
C THR A 364 -14.81 48.66 19.42
N GLY A 365 -16.13 48.42 19.60
CA GLY A 365 -16.81 47.28 19.00
C GLY A 365 -16.89 47.38 17.48
N LEU A 366 -17.20 48.60 16.97
CA LEU A 366 -17.22 48.88 15.54
C LEU A 366 -15.78 48.73 14.96
N THR A 367 -14.79 49.28 15.66
CA THR A 367 -13.39 49.20 15.22
C THR A 367 -12.91 47.77 15.12
N GLU A 368 -13.23 46.93 16.11
CA GLU A 368 -12.88 45.51 16.12
C GLU A 368 -13.59 44.74 14.98
N LEU A 369 -14.90 45.00 14.77
CA LEU A 369 -15.65 44.41 13.68
C LEU A 369 -15.06 44.76 12.30
N ILE A 370 -14.64 46.02 12.13
CA ILE A 370 -13.98 46.46 10.90
C ILE A 370 -12.64 45.76 10.71
N ASN A 371 -11.86 45.63 11.77
CA ASN A 371 -10.59 44.89 11.71
C ASN A 371 -10.82 43.44 11.29
N ARG A 372 -11.74 42.72 11.94
CA ARG A 372 -12.08 41.34 11.57
C ARG A 372 -12.59 41.23 10.13
N TYR A 373 -13.41 42.19 9.70
CA TYR A 373 -13.88 42.24 8.31
C TYR A 373 -12.69 42.41 7.35
N ASN A 374 -11.77 43.31 7.65
CA ASN A 374 -10.57 43.54 6.86
C ASN A 374 -9.66 42.31 6.81
N GLU A 375 -9.47 41.64 7.97
CA GLU A 375 -8.74 40.36 8.02
C GLU A 375 -9.36 39.33 7.10
N MET A 376 -10.68 39.18 7.12
CA MET A 376 -11.37 38.24 6.23
C MET A 376 -11.22 38.63 4.75
N LEU A 377 -11.24 39.91 4.42
CA LEU A 377 -11.01 40.38 3.06
C LEU A 377 -9.57 40.11 2.58
N LEU A 378 -8.59 40.34 3.47
CA LEU A 378 -7.19 40.03 3.18
C LEU A 378 -7.01 38.52 3.02
N GLU A 379 -7.65 37.72 3.88
CA GLU A 379 -7.63 36.25 3.77
C GLU A 379 -8.26 35.79 2.46
N ARG A 380 -9.42 36.38 2.07
CA ARG A 380 -10.01 36.13 0.76
C ARG A 380 -9.04 36.42 -0.38
N LYS A 381 -8.40 37.57 -0.34
CA LYS A 381 -7.42 38.02 -1.34
C LYS A 381 -6.25 37.02 -1.41
N ARG A 382 -5.81 36.52 -0.27
CA ARG A 382 -4.74 35.49 -0.18
C ARG A 382 -5.21 34.14 -0.75
N LEU A 383 -6.42 33.69 -0.36
CA LEU A 383 -6.99 32.44 -0.85
C LEU A 383 -7.25 32.48 -2.36
N LEU A 384 -7.69 33.60 -2.91
CA LEU A 384 -7.87 33.78 -4.36
C LEU A 384 -6.55 33.76 -5.14
N ARG A 385 -5.44 34.02 -4.47
CA ARG A 385 -4.09 33.78 -5.05
C ARG A 385 -3.78 32.30 -5.23
N SER A 386 -4.46 31.44 -4.45
CA SER A 386 -4.19 29.99 -4.43
C SER A 386 -5.33 29.15 -5.00
N SER A 387 -6.55 29.68 -5.10
CA SER A 387 -7.75 28.93 -5.41
C SER A 387 -8.61 29.70 -6.41
N GLN A 388 -9.46 28.99 -7.13
CA GLN A 388 -10.48 29.60 -7.97
C GLN A 388 -11.67 30.03 -7.08
N GLU A 389 -12.46 31.00 -7.57
CA GLU A 389 -13.65 31.52 -6.86
C GLU A 389 -14.66 30.43 -6.46
N ASN A 390 -14.70 29.31 -7.21
CA ASN A 390 -15.60 28.19 -6.94
C ASN A 390 -15.06 27.20 -5.88
N ASN A 391 -13.93 27.45 -5.27
CA ASN A 391 -13.43 26.57 -4.20
C ASN A 391 -14.38 26.66 -3.00
N PRO A 392 -14.81 25.52 -2.42
CA PRO A 392 -15.71 25.52 -1.25
C PRO A 392 -15.21 26.38 -0.08
N VAL A 393 -13.91 26.46 0.12
CA VAL A 393 -13.29 27.28 1.17
C VAL A 393 -13.49 28.75 0.86
N VAL A 394 -13.29 29.19 -0.39
CA VAL A 394 -13.51 30.57 -0.84
C VAL A 394 -15.01 30.91 -0.79
N VAL A 395 -15.85 29.99 -1.24
CA VAL A 395 -17.32 30.17 -1.20
C VAL A 395 -17.84 30.33 0.24
N ASN A 396 -17.33 29.50 1.17
CA ASN A 396 -17.65 29.61 2.60
C ASN A 396 -17.12 30.91 3.20
N LEU A 397 -15.91 31.30 2.85
CA LEU A 397 -15.34 32.56 3.29
C LEU A 397 -16.14 33.77 2.72
N ASP A 398 -16.54 33.71 1.46
CA ASP A 398 -17.40 34.73 0.83
C ASP A 398 -18.76 34.81 1.49
N ALA A 399 -19.34 33.70 1.91
CA ALA A 399 -20.57 33.72 2.73
C ALA A 399 -20.30 34.38 4.09
N SER A 400 -19.18 34.09 4.73
CA SER A 400 -18.76 34.67 6.00
C SER A 400 -18.46 36.17 5.86
N ILE A 401 -17.79 36.57 4.79
CA ILE A 401 -17.53 37.99 4.46
C ILE A 401 -18.84 38.72 4.24
N ARG A 402 -19.80 38.16 3.52
CA ARG A 402 -21.13 38.77 3.33
C ARG A 402 -21.87 38.92 4.64
N ALA A 403 -21.84 37.86 5.48
CA ALA A 403 -22.46 37.93 6.81
C ALA A 403 -21.77 38.98 7.69
N MET A 404 -20.44 39.02 7.70
CA MET A 404 -19.65 39.98 8.45
C MET A 404 -19.91 41.42 7.94
N ARG A 405 -19.93 41.61 6.62
CA ARG A 405 -20.29 42.92 6.02
C ARG A 405 -21.67 43.38 6.48
N SER A 406 -22.65 42.48 6.47
CA SER A 406 -23.99 42.78 6.98
C SER A 406 -23.93 43.18 8.45
N ASN A 407 -23.16 42.48 9.27
CA ASN A 407 -22.95 42.80 10.68
C ASN A 407 -22.28 44.19 10.85
N VAL A 408 -21.19 44.42 10.09
CA VAL A 408 -20.52 45.75 10.07
C VAL A 408 -21.50 46.86 9.69
N LEU A 409 -22.24 46.72 8.60
CA LEU A 409 -23.22 47.69 8.16
C LEU A 409 -24.35 47.89 9.20
N THR A 410 -24.82 46.80 9.80
CA THR A 410 -25.83 46.85 10.87
C THR A 410 -25.28 47.57 12.09
N THR A 411 -24.02 47.27 12.48
CA THR A 411 -23.36 47.94 13.62
C THR A 411 -23.10 49.40 13.30
N ILE A 412 -22.58 49.74 12.10
CA ILE A 412 -22.41 51.12 11.66
C ILE A 412 -23.75 51.88 11.79
N ASN A 413 -24.84 51.29 11.28
CA ASN A 413 -26.16 51.89 11.36
C ASN A 413 -26.65 52.03 12.80
N SER A 414 -26.33 51.05 13.66
CA SER A 414 -26.71 51.12 15.08
C SER A 414 -25.90 52.18 15.83
N VAL A 415 -24.58 52.26 15.58
CA VAL A 415 -23.71 53.30 16.16
C VAL A 415 -24.12 54.67 15.67
N GLN A 416 -24.41 54.80 14.37
CA GLN A 416 -24.92 56.04 13.77
C GLN A 416 -26.21 56.50 14.45
N ARG A 417 -27.17 55.58 14.67
CA ARG A 417 -28.44 55.91 15.36
C ARG A 417 -28.17 56.26 16.80
N GLY A 418 -27.29 55.55 17.52
CA GLY A 418 -26.92 55.88 18.90
C GLY A 418 -26.34 57.28 19.01
N LEU A 419 -25.35 57.60 18.14
CA LEU A 419 -24.72 58.90 18.08
C LEU A 419 -25.74 59.99 17.71
N ALA A 420 -26.72 59.73 16.80
CA ALA A 420 -27.77 60.64 16.44
C ALA A 420 -28.74 60.91 17.61
N ILE A 421 -29.09 59.88 18.38
CA ILE A 421 -29.91 60.01 19.58
C ILE A 421 -29.17 60.85 20.64
N THR A 422 -27.88 60.55 20.85
CA THR A 422 -26.98 61.28 21.77
C THR A 422 -26.87 62.72 21.31
N GLN A 423 -26.78 63.03 20.02
CA GLN A 423 -26.73 64.29 19.43
C GLN A 423 -27.99 65.09 19.77
N ALA A 424 -29.20 64.48 19.57
CA ALA A 424 -30.49 65.12 19.85
C ALA A 424 -30.68 65.42 21.35
N ASP A 425 -30.11 64.52 22.23
CA ASP A 425 -30.18 64.74 23.68
C ASP A 425 -29.27 65.89 24.12
N LEU A 426 -28.03 65.90 23.60
CA LEU A 426 -27.06 66.96 23.87
C LEU A 426 -27.57 68.30 23.35
N GLU A 427 -28.26 68.39 22.20
CA GLU A 427 -28.90 69.58 21.68
C GLU A 427 -30.04 70.05 22.58
N ARG A 428 -30.82 69.13 23.13
CA ARG A 428 -31.87 69.43 24.06
C ARG A 428 -31.32 70.00 25.37
N GLN A 429 -30.22 69.39 25.92
CA GLN A 429 -29.62 69.91 27.14
C GLN A 429 -28.96 71.24 26.93
N ALA A 430 -28.20 71.44 25.82
CA ALA A 430 -27.62 72.73 25.47
C ALA A 430 -28.71 73.83 25.31
N GLY A 431 -29.87 73.50 24.65
CA GLY A 431 -30.98 74.36 24.49
C GLY A 431 -31.67 74.78 25.85
N LYS A 432 -31.70 73.81 26.81
CA LYS A 432 -32.24 74.10 28.16
C LYS A 432 -31.39 75.12 28.94
N TYR A 433 -30.05 75.01 28.81
CA TYR A 433 -29.14 76.00 29.43
C TYR A 433 -29.07 77.30 28.64
N ALA A 434 -29.16 77.26 27.31
CA ALA A 434 -29.26 78.45 26.46
C ALA A 434 -30.51 79.34 26.80
N GLY A 435 -31.64 78.66 27.12
CA GLY A 435 -32.84 79.35 27.58
C GLY A 435 -32.68 80.09 28.91
N ARG A 436 -31.75 79.66 29.76
CA ARG A 436 -31.45 80.35 31.05
C ARG A 436 -30.52 81.56 30.89
N ILE A 437 -29.81 81.64 29.77
CA ILE A 437 -28.90 82.77 29.49
C ILE A 437 -29.53 83.91 28.72
N THR A 438 -30.84 83.90 28.53
CA THR A 438 -31.57 84.77 27.63
C THR A 438 -31.47 86.29 27.96
N ASN A 439 -30.78 86.66 29.05
CA ASN A 439 -30.57 88.03 29.47
C ASN A 439 -29.16 88.56 29.43
N ALA A 440 -28.13 87.70 28.92
CA ALA A 440 -26.78 88.20 28.82
C ALA A 440 -26.51 88.78 27.41
N PRO A 441 -25.63 89.72 27.29
CA PRO A 441 -25.39 90.42 25.99
C PRO A 441 -25.10 89.41 24.87
N GLY A 442 -25.78 89.52 23.72
CA GLY A 442 -25.67 88.62 22.59
C GLY A 442 -24.21 88.33 22.08
N GLN A 443 -23.33 89.32 22.35
CA GLN A 443 -21.90 89.22 22.00
C GLN A 443 -21.12 88.17 22.80
N GLU A 444 -21.43 88.02 24.11
CA GLU A 444 -20.76 87.06 24.93
C GLU A 444 -21.11 85.61 24.54
N ARG A 445 -22.36 85.42 24.17
CA ARG A 445 -22.83 84.11 23.67
C ARG A 445 -22.15 83.75 22.38
N GLN A 446 -21.97 84.68 21.45
CA GLN A 446 -21.27 84.40 20.18
C GLN A 446 -19.79 84.15 20.39
N LEU A 447 -19.10 84.90 21.26
CA LEU A 447 -17.69 84.66 21.56
C LEU A 447 -17.40 83.24 22.12
N VAL A 448 -18.25 82.93 23.11
CA VAL A 448 -18.11 81.57 23.75
C VAL A 448 -18.45 80.44 22.77
N SER A 449 -19.47 80.67 21.94
CA SER A 449 -19.80 79.64 20.88
C SER A 449 -18.63 79.42 19.89
N ILE A 450 -18.07 80.57 19.38
CA ILE A 450 -16.96 80.52 18.44
C ILE A 450 -15.69 79.96 19.11
N SER A 451 -15.30 80.42 20.30
CA SER A 451 -14.17 79.89 21.05
C SER A 451 -14.27 78.39 21.34
N ARG A 452 -15.44 77.92 21.65
CA ARG A 452 -15.74 76.52 21.86
C ARG A 452 -15.57 75.69 20.55
N GLN A 453 -16.11 76.23 19.46
CA GLN A 453 -15.93 75.55 18.17
C GLN A 453 -14.44 75.49 17.78
N GLN A 454 -13.72 76.61 18.04
CA GLN A 454 -12.24 76.61 17.83
C GLN A 454 -11.55 75.57 18.70
N GLU A 455 -11.84 75.51 20.03
CA GLU A 455 -11.22 74.50 20.94
C GLU A 455 -11.50 73.09 20.52
N ILE A 456 -12.73 72.78 20.11
CA ILE A 456 -13.12 71.45 19.62
C ILE A 456 -12.41 71.10 18.35
N LYS A 457 -12.38 72.02 17.33
CA LYS A 457 -11.71 71.79 16.08
C LYS A 457 -10.20 71.63 16.25
N ALA A 458 -9.59 72.40 17.16
CA ALA A 458 -8.21 72.30 17.53
C ALA A 458 -7.90 70.95 18.19
N GLY A 459 -8.80 70.53 19.13
CA GLY A 459 -8.64 69.17 19.75
C GLY A 459 -8.74 68.04 18.74
N LEU A 460 -9.65 68.16 17.78
CA LEU A 460 -9.78 67.19 16.69
C LEU A 460 -8.58 67.17 15.75
N TYR A 461 -8.07 68.33 15.42
CA TYR A 461 -6.85 68.43 14.59
C TYR A 461 -5.71 67.74 15.25
N LEU A 462 -5.45 67.96 16.55
CA LEU A 462 -4.38 67.32 17.33
C LEU A 462 -4.58 65.82 17.40
N MET A 463 -5.84 65.33 17.59
CA MET A 463 -6.16 63.90 17.62
C MET A 463 -5.89 63.23 16.26
N LEU A 464 -6.28 63.88 15.16
CA LEU A 464 -5.99 63.35 13.82
C LEU A 464 -4.47 63.34 13.52
N LEU A 465 -3.71 64.35 13.95
CA LEU A 465 -2.26 64.32 13.86
C LEU A 465 -1.66 63.17 14.66
N GLN A 466 -2.13 62.92 15.87
CA GLN A 466 -1.68 61.78 16.66
C GLN A 466 -1.98 60.49 15.91
N LYS A 467 -3.18 60.31 15.36
CA LYS A 467 -3.58 59.11 14.59
C LYS A 467 -2.75 58.96 13.34
N ARG A 468 -2.42 60.04 12.65
CA ARG A 468 -1.46 59.98 11.51
C ARG A 468 -0.10 59.46 11.91
N GLU A 469 0.48 59.96 13.03
CA GLU A 469 1.77 59.50 13.50
C GLU A 469 1.71 58.01 13.96
N GLU A 470 0.63 57.63 14.68
CA GLU A 470 0.42 56.21 15.03
C GLU A 470 0.38 55.31 13.79
N ASN A 471 -0.34 55.71 12.74
CA ASN A 471 -0.41 54.97 11.49
C ASN A 471 0.93 54.96 10.73
N ALA A 472 1.67 56.10 10.74
CA ALA A 472 3.01 56.15 10.13
C ALA A 472 4.03 55.26 10.86
N ILE A 473 3.96 55.15 12.20
CA ILE A 473 4.74 54.23 13.00
C ILE A 473 4.37 52.79 12.62
N THR A 474 3.07 52.48 12.47
CA THR A 474 2.60 51.14 12.07
C THR A 474 3.15 50.73 10.68
N LEU A 475 3.11 51.67 9.73
CA LEU A 475 3.63 51.47 8.37
C LEU A 475 5.15 51.25 8.38
N ALA A 476 5.89 52.04 9.18
CA ALA A 476 7.32 51.91 9.31
C ALA A 476 7.77 50.64 10.09
N SER A 477 6.90 50.11 10.96
CA SER A 477 7.17 49.02 11.90
C SER A 477 6.63 47.66 11.41
N THR A 478 6.34 47.50 10.10
CA THR A 478 5.87 46.24 9.56
C THR A 478 6.90 45.13 9.82
N ALA A 479 6.59 44.26 10.76
CA ALA A 479 7.41 43.09 11.09
C ALA A 479 6.93 41.88 10.29
N ASN A 480 7.87 41.03 9.87
CA ASN A 480 7.57 39.78 9.17
C ASN A 480 6.66 38.88 10.00
N ASN A 481 5.62 38.32 9.35
CA ASN A 481 4.70 37.37 9.96
C ASN A 481 5.37 36.05 10.29
N ALA A 482 6.29 35.59 9.42
CA ALA A 482 7.04 34.37 9.59
C ALA A 482 8.53 34.68 9.80
N ARG A 483 9.09 34.11 10.86
CA ARG A 483 10.54 34.20 11.14
C ARG A 483 11.13 32.80 11.11
N MET A 484 12.17 32.61 10.31
CA MET A 484 12.97 31.40 10.33
C MET A 484 13.63 31.23 11.70
N VAL A 485 13.47 30.06 12.31
CA VAL A 485 14.18 29.60 13.52
C VAL A 485 15.41 28.85 13.11
N ASP A 486 15.19 27.82 12.26
CA ASP A 486 16.24 27.05 11.65
C ASP A 486 16.14 27.19 10.13
N GLU A 487 17.28 27.46 9.48
CA GLU A 487 17.35 27.51 8.02
C GLU A 487 17.05 26.14 7.41
N ALA A 488 16.64 26.15 6.16
CA ALA A 488 16.35 24.92 5.44
C ALA A 488 17.59 24.03 5.34
N LEU A 489 17.52 22.84 5.90
CA LEU A 489 18.57 21.83 5.88
C LEU A 489 18.04 20.53 5.30
N ALA A 490 18.89 19.84 4.54
CA ALA A 490 18.60 18.52 4.02
C ALA A 490 19.05 17.44 5.02
N ASP A 491 18.22 16.44 5.22
CA ASP A 491 18.61 15.27 5.99
C ASP A 491 19.81 14.57 5.35
N ALA A 492 20.77 14.13 6.15
CA ALA A 492 21.96 13.43 5.67
C ALA A 492 21.65 12.07 5.02
N ILE A 493 20.52 11.47 5.38
CA ILE A 493 20.07 10.15 4.89
C ILE A 493 18.86 10.33 3.98
N PRO A 494 18.87 9.77 2.77
CA PRO A 494 17.71 9.85 1.89
C PRO A 494 16.49 9.12 2.50
N VAL A 495 15.32 9.71 2.36
CA VAL A 495 14.04 9.15 2.85
C VAL A 495 13.53 8.04 1.94
N SER A 496 13.89 8.11 0.66
CA SER A 496 13.50 7.13 -0.38
C SER A 496 14.62 7.01 -1.42
N PRO A 497 14.86 5.81 -1.96
CA PRO A 497 14.32 4.52 -1.53
C PRO A 497 14.94 4.06 -0.19
N LYS A 498 14.14 3.41 0.65
CA LYS A 498 14.62 2.81 1.90
C LYS A 498 15.36 1.49 1.59
N GLY A 499 16.64 1.58 1.26
CA GLY A 499 17.44 0.44 0.81
C GLY A 499 17.37 -0.77 1.75
N LYS A 500 17.46 -0.56 3.07
CA LYS A 500 17.33 -1.65 4.07
C LYS A 500 16.00 -2.39 3.97
N MET A 501 14.88 -1.67 3.76
CA MET A 501 13.56 -2.27 3.61
C MET A 501 13.44 -3.05 2.29
N ILE A 502 13.98 -2.49 1.20
CA ILE A 502 13.95 -3.14 -0.12
C ILE A 502 14.74 -4.44 -0.08
N TYR A 503 15.95 -4.44 0.51
CA TYR A 503 16.72 -5.67 0.70
C TYR A 503 16.03 -6.66 1.63
N LEU A 504 15.36 -6.20 2.69
CA LEU A 504 14.60 -7.07 3.58
C LEU A 504 13.43 -7.73 2.83
N VAL A 505 12.68 -6.97 2.05
CA VAL A 505 11.59 -7.50 1.21
C VAL A 505 12.13 -8.48 0.17
N ALA A 506 13.24 -8.15 -0.49
CA ALA A 506 13.89 -9.04 -1.46
C ALA A 506 14.36 -10.35 -0.81
N LEU A 507 14.89 -10.28 0.40
CA LEU A 507 15.29 -11.48 1.17
C LEU A 507 14.08 -12.35 1.49
N ILE A 508 13.00 -11.76 1.98
CA ILE A 508 11.77 -12.50 2.32
C ILE A 508 11.18 -13.15 1.06
N LEU A 509 11.09 -12.41 -0.04
CA LEU A 509 10.60 -12.94 -1.32
C LEU A 509 11.49 -14.05 -1.87
N GLY A 510 12.82 -13.88 -1.78
CA GLY A 510 13.79 -14.88 -2.20
C GLY A 510 13.67 -16.20 -1.44
N ILE A 511 13.29 -16.14 -0.16
CA ILE A 511 13.05 -17.34 0.67
C ILE A 511 11.62 -17.88 0.45
N ALA A 512 10.63 -17.02 0.33
CA ALA A 512 9.22 -17.42 0.20
C ALA A 512 8.93 -18.11 -1.14
N LEU A 513 9.53 -17.63 -2.23
CA LEU A 513 9.26 -18.14 -3.58
C LEU A 513 9.56 -19.63 -3.73
N PRO A 514 10.74 -20.16 -3.33
CA PRO A 514 11.02 -21.59 -3.37
C PRO A 514 10.06 -22.40 -2.48
N VAL A 515 9.67 -21.88 -1.31
CA VAL A 515 8.71 -22.55 -0.43
C VAL A 515 7.38 -22.75 -1.15
N VAL A 516 6.86 -21.70 -1.77
CA VAL A 516 5.60 -21.75 -2.52
C VAL A 516 5.69 -22.71 -3.70
N VAL A 517 6.80 -22.64 -4.46
CA VAL A 517 7.00 -23.54 -5.62
C VAL A 517 7.06 -25.00 -5.17
N ILE A 518 7.83 -25.33 -4.13
CA ILE A 518 7.94 -26.68 -3.59
C ILE A 518 6.56 -27.15 -3.09
N TYR A 519 5.81 -26.29 -2.41
CA TYR A 519 4.47 -26.59 -1.93
C TYR A 519 3.48 -26.88 -3.08
N ILE A 520 3.53 -26.07 -4.15
CA ILE A 520 2.69 -26.30 -5.35
C ILE A 520 3.06 -27.62 -6.02
N ILE A 521 4.35 -27.91 -6.17
CA ILE A 521 4.82 -29.19 -6.73
C ILE A 521 4.28 -30.38 -5.91
N GLU A 522 4.23 -30.23 -4.60
CA GLU A 522 3.73 -31.29 -3.72
C GLU A 522 2.21 -31.47 -3.82
N LEU A 523 1.44 -30.37 -3.93
CA LEU A 523 0.02 -30.43 -4.19
C LEU A 523 -0.33 -31.16 -5.50
N LEU A 524 0.56 -31.09 -6.48
CA LEU A 524 0.41 -31.76 -7.78
C LEU A 524 0.75 -33.25 -7.73
N LYS A 525 1.24 -33.81 -6.61
CA LYS A 525 1.58 -35.23 -6.44
C LYS A 525 0.35 -36.05 -6.09
N TYR A 526 -0.39 -36.41 -7.10
CA TYR A 526 -1.62 -37.20 -6.99
C TYR A 526 -1.42 -38.72 -7.05
N LYS A 527 -0.19 -39.18 -7.36
CA LYS A 527 0.17 -40.59 -7.37
C LYS A 527 0.82 -41.05 -6.06
N ILE A 528 0.75 -42.35 -5.82
CA ILE A 528 1.40 -43.01 -4.70
C ILE A 528 2.89 -43.08 -4.99
N GLU A 529 3.73 -42.48 -4.16
CA GLU A 529 5.19 -42.55 -4.30
C GLU A 529 5.81 -43.67 -3.41
N GLY A 530 5.11 -44.07 -2.37
CA GLY A 530 5.61 -45.08 -1.46
C GLY A 530 4.71 -45.38 -0.28
N ARG A 531 5.24 -46.15 0.67
CA ARG A 531 4.51 -46.62 1.85
C ARG A 531 3.88 -45.49 2.69
N ALA A 532 4.61 -44.41 2.91
CA ALA A 532 4.12 -43.29 3.70
C ALA A 532 2.85 -42.61 3.10
N ASP A 533 2.70 -42.69 1.78
CA ASP A 533 1.48 -42.19 1.14
C ASP A 533 0.31 -43.12 1.39
N VAL A 534 0.56 -44.44 1.33
CA VAL A 534 -0.46 -45.48 1.55
C VAL A 534 -0.93 -45.44 3.01
N GLU A 535 -0.01 -45.37 3.98
CA GLU A 535 -0.31 -45.33 5.42
C GLU A 535 -1.18 -44.10 5.80
N LYS A 536 -1.12 -43.03 5.03
CA LYS A 536 -1.95 -41.83 5.26
C LYS A 536 -3.39 -41.94 4.72
N ILE A 537 -3.58 -42.75 3.69
CA ILE A 537 -4.85 -42.82 2.96
C ILE A 537 -5.67 -44.06 3.24
N THR A 538 -5.08 -45.04 3.92
CA THR A 538 -5.79 -46.26 4.27
C THR A 538 -5.31 -46.84 5.61
N SER A 539 -6.26 -47.46 6.33
CA SER A 539 -5.97 -48.26 7.52
C SER A 539 -5.70 -49.73 7.20
N LEU A 540 -5.73 -50.11 5.94
CA LEU A 540 -5.50 -51.49 5.53
C LEU A 540 -4.08 -51.94 5.83
N PRO A 541 -3.87 -53.18 6.31
CA PRO A 541 -2.53 -53.68 6.58
C PRO A 541 -1.70 -53.76 5.28
N ILE A 542 -0.50 -53.15 5.33
CA ILE A 542 0.46 -53.22 4.23
C ILE A 542 1.35 -54.46 4.45
N VAL A 543 1.11 -55.48 3.67
CA VAL A 543 1.78 -56.78 3.83
C VAL A 543 3.14 -56.90 3.12
N GLY A 544 3.46 -55.91 2.22
CA GLY A 544 4.77 -55.89 1.61
C GLY A 544 5.05 -54.75 0.68
N ASP A 545 6.29 -54.40 0.58
CA ASP A 545 6.82 -53.36 -0.32
C ASP A 545 7.72 -54.04 -1.35
N VAL A 546 7.27 -54.20 -2.59
CA VAL A 546 7.97 -54.90 -3.64
C VAL A 546 8.81 -53.90 -4.47
N PRO A 547 10.15 -54.04 -4.47
CA PRO A 547 11.00 -53.11 -5.22
C PRO A 547 10.82 -53.25 -6.74
N LEU A 548 11.18 -52.17 -7.44
CA LEU A 548 11.26 -52.22 -8.89
C LEU A 548 12.42 -53.09 -9.32
N SER A 549 12.16 -54.08 -10.19
CA SER A 549 13.22 -54.92 -10.78
C SER A 549 14.16 -54.07 -11.60
N GLU A 550 15.45 -54.20 -11.36
CA GLU A 550 16.51 -53.46 -12.09
C GLU A 550 16.83 -54.05 -13.48
N ASP A 551 16.46 -55.31 -13.72
CA ASP A 551 16.70 -55.99 -15.01
C ASP A 551 15.68 -55.57 -16.08
N LYS A 552 15.94 -54.46 -16.75
CA LYS A 552 15.16 -53.94 -17.87
C LYS A 552 15.16 -54.82 -19.15
N GLY A 553 15.83 -55.98 -19.14
CA GLY A 553 16.12 -56.76 -20.35
C GLY A 553 15.54 -58.16 -20.40
N LYS A 554 15.07 -58.70 -19.28
CA LYS A 554 14.47 -60.05 -19.28
C LYS A 554 12.97 -59.96 -18.99
N GLU A 555 12.14 -60.42 -19.95
CA GLU A 555 10.68 -60.55 -19.81
C GLU A 555 10.25 -61.60 -18.76
N ASP A 556 11.15 -62.02 -17.84
CA ASP A 556 10.86 -63.03 -16.84
C ASP A 556 9.92 -62.43 -15.78
N SER A 557 8.64 -62.74 -15.89
CA SER A 557 7.60 -62.36 -14.92
C SER A 557 7.78 -63.01 -13.55
N ILE A 558 8.63 -64.07 -13.47
CA ILE A 558 8.93 -64.78 -12.23
C ILE A 558 10.36 -64.49 -11.79
N VAL A 559 10.45 -63.85 -10.63
CA VAL A 559 11.72 -63.38 -10.01
C VAL A 559 12.08 -64.17 -8.75
N VAL A 560 11.19 -65.04 -8.28
CA VAL A 560 11.43 -65.89 -7.11
C VAL A 560 11.82 -67.29 -7.62
N HIS A 561 13.04 -67.72 -7.30
CA HIS A 561 13.53 -69.04 -7.67
C HIS A 561 14.11 -69.81 -6.46
N GLU A 562 14.24 -71.13 -6.58
CA GLU A 562 14.89 -71.98 -5.57
C GLU A 562 16.34 -71.57 -5.42
N ASN A 563 16.84 -71.50 -4.17
CA ASN A 563 18.24 -71.14 -3.83
C ASN A 563 18.65 -69.67 -4.17
N GLN A 564 17.72 -68.76 -4.40
CA GLN A 564 17.99 -67.38 -4.59
C GLN A 564 17.70 -66.54 -3.31
N ASN A 565 18.72 -65.78 -2.90
CA ASN A 565 18.65 -64.93 -1.66
C ASN A 565 18.84 -63.45 -2.01
N ASP A 566 18.29 -63.01 -3.09
CA ASP A 566 18.27 -61.60 -3.44
C ASP A 566 17.17 -60.84 -2.69
N LEU A 567 17.18 -59.51 -2.81
CA LEU A 567 16.19 -58.63 -2.16
C LEU A 567 14.76 -58.96 -2.57
N MET A 568 14.56 -59.40 -3.82
CA MET A 568 13.24 -59.70 -4.36
C MET A 568 12.68 -60.99 -3.77
N ALA A 569 13.51 -62.06 -3.73
CA ALA A 569 13.12 -63.32 -3.11
C ALA A 569 12.80 -63.15 -1.61
N GLU A 570 13.60 -62.35 -0.89
CA GLU A 570 13.34 -62.07 0.51
C GLU A 570 12.09 -61.25 0.73
N THR A 571 11.82 -60.29 -0.14
CA THR A 571 10.57 -59.51 -0.12
C THR A 571 9.35 -60.44 -0.26
N PHE A 572 9.36 -61.37 -1.21
CA PHE A 572 8.26 -62.28 -1.38
C PHE A 572 8.16 -63.36 -0.26
N ARG A 573 9.26 -63.71 0.43
CA ARG A 573 9.21 -64.51 1.68
C ARG A 573 8.48 -63.75 2.78
N ASN A 574 8.74 -62.43 2.92
CA ASN A 574 8.11 -61.58 3.90
C ASN A 574 6.60 -61.40 3.55
N VAL A 575 6.28 -61.07 2.27
CA VAL A 575 4.87 -60.97 1.81
C VAL A 575 4.13 -62.25 2.11
N ARG A 576 4.68 -63.43 1.76
CA ARG A 576 4.12 -64.74 2.04
C ARG A 576 3.84 -64.92 3.53
N THR A 577 4.81 -64.66 4.39
CA THR A 577 4.67 -64.78 5.82
C THR A 577 3.57 -63.88 6.37
N ASN A 578 3.53 -62.62 5.96
CA ASN A 578 2.50 -61.67 6.39
C ASN A 578 1.09 -62.10 5.93
N VAL A 579 0.96 -62.58 4.69
CA VAL A 579 -0.33 -63.04 4.16
C VAL A 579 -0.80 -64.27 4.92
N LEU A 580 0.12 -65.24 5.22
CA LEU A 580 -0.23 -66.45 5.99
C LEU A 580 -0.65 -66.11 7.42
N TYR A 581 -0.08 -65.09 8.05
CA TYR A 581 -0.52 -64.61 9.38
C TYR A 581 -1.91 -64.01 9.41
N MET A 582 -2.36 -63.48 8.29
CA MET A 582 -3.73 -62.94 8.16
C MET A 582 -4.81 -64.02 7.94
N MET A 583 -4.40 -65.21 7.53
CA MET A 583 -5.32 -66.30 7.19
C MET A 583 -5.39 -67.29 8.38
N ARG A 584 -6.58 -67.84 8.55
CA ARG A 584 -6.79 -68.97 9.48
C ARG A 584 -6.25 -70.26 8.88
N SER A 585 -5.98 -71.26 9.70
CA SER A 585 -5.44 -72.55 9.26
C SER A 585 -6.33 -73.35 8.28
N ASP A 586 -7.63 -73.06 8.27
CA ASP A 586 -8.64 -73.65 7.36
C ASP A 586 -8.84 -72.84 6.10
N GLU A 587 -8.35 -71.63 6.04
CA GLU A 587 -8.48 -70.70 4.93
C GLU A 587 -7.43 -70.98 3.86
N LYS A 588 -7.88 -71.11 2.59
CA LYS A 588 -6.98 -71.56 1.51
C LYS A 588 -6.93 -70.63 0.29
N VAL A 589 -7.90 -69.72 0.16
CA VAL A 589 -8.10 -68.97 -1.07
C VAL A 589 -7.69 -67.53 -0.93
N ILE A 590 -6.70 -67.14 -1.72
CA ILE A 590 -6.13 -65.76 -1.77
C ILE A 590 -6.52 -65.14 -3.10
N LEU A 591 -7.20 -64.01 -3.04
CA LEU A 591 -7.54 -63.22 -4.22
C LEU A 591 -6.56 -62.09 -4.40
N VAL A 592 -6.06 -61.83 -5.60
CA VAL A 592 -5.13 -60.76 -5.95
C VAL A 592 -5.77 -59.87 -7.00
N THR A 593 -5.94 -58.62 -6.69
CA THR A 593 -6.50 -57.58 -7.56
C THR A 593 -5.77 -56.26 -7.54
N SER A 594 -6.20 -55.32 -8.35
CA SER A 594 -5.67 -53.97 -8.43
C SER A 594 -6.78 -53.01 -8.92
N THR A 595 -6.56 -51.68 -8.88
CA THR A 595 -7.56 -50.76 -9.43
C THR A 595 -7.54 -50.74 -10.97
N THR A 596 -6.34 -50.68 -11.53
CA THR A 596 -6.17 -50.57 -13.00
C THR A 596 -5.24 -51.61 -13.54
N THR A 597 -5.20 -51.72 -14.87
CA THR A 597 -4.24 -52.61 -15.55
C THR A 597 -2.82 -52.08 -15.43
N GLY A 598 -1.83 -52.94 -15.28
CA GLY A 598 -0.40 -52.55 -15.24
C GLY A 598 0.17 -52.29 -13.83
N GLU A 599 -0.62 -52.42 -12.77
CA GLU A 599 -0.16 -52.31 -11.38
C GLU A 599 0.66 -53.52 -10.90
N GLY A 600 0.59 -54.60 -11.62
CA GLY A 600 1.41 -55.80 -11.36
C GLY A 600 0.72 -56.93 -10.60
N LYS A 601 -0.62 -56.97 -10.59
CA LYS A 601 -1.37 -58.02 -9.90
C LYS A 601 -0.92 -59.46 -10.28
N THR A 602 -0.76 -59.79 -11.56
CA THR A 602 -0.31 -61.09 -12.04
C THR A 602 1.13 -61.36 -11.63
N PHE A 603 2.00 -60.31 -11.62
CA PHE A 603 3.37 -60.40 -11.13
C PHE A 603 3.39 -60.79 -9.65
N ILE A 604 2.63 -60.07 -8.83
CA ILE A 604 2.53 -60.36 -7.38
C ILE A 604 1.91 -61.77 -7.15
N ALA A 605 0.79 -62.07 -7.83
CA ALA A 605 0.16 -63.38 -7.69
C ALA A 605 1.04 -64.57 -8.06
N SER A 606 1.78 -64.43 -9.19
CA SER A 606 2.68 -65.49 -9.68
C SER A 606 3.89 -65.71 -8.74
N ASN A 607 4.52 -64.62 -8.30
CA ASN A 607 5.69 -64.72 -7.41
C ASN A 607 5.31 -65.14 -5.98
N LEU A 608 4.15 -64.77 -5.48
CA LEU A 608 3.59 -65.26 -4.23
C LEU A 608 3.31 -66.77 -4.34
N ALA A 609 2.75 -67.24 -5.48
CA ALA A 609 2.50 -68.64 -5.71
C ALA A 609 3.77 -69.46 -5.68
N VAL A 610 4.81 -68.97 -6.36
CA VAL A 610 6.14 -69.64 -6.33
C VAL A 610 6.71 -69.64 -4.89
N SER A 611 6.64 -68.51 -4.21
CA SER A 611 7.15 -68.39 -2.82
C SER A 611 6.43 -69.34 -1.85
N LEU A 612 5.14 -69.56 -2.02
CA LEU A 612 4.36 -70.53 -1.24
C LEU A 612 4.73 -71.98 -1.62
N ALA A 613 4.92 -72.28 -2.91
CA ALA A 613 5.30 -73.60 -3.37
C ALA A 613 6.69 -74.01 -2.85
N LEU A 614 7.60 -73.07 -2.69
CA LEU A 614 8.93 -73.31 -2.07
C LEU A 614 8.88 -73.73 -0.57
N LEU A 615 7.75 -73.54 0.10
CA LEU A 615 7.50 -74.10 1.43
C LEU A 615 7.12 -75.60 1.41
N GLY A 616 7.06 -76.23 0.24
CA GLY A 616 6.58 -77.57 0.09
C GLY A 616 5.04 -77.75 0.10
N LYS A 617 4.31 -76.63 0.03
CA LYS A 617 2.84 -76.61 -0.03
C LYS A 617 2.37 -76.81 -1.47
N LYS A 618 1.32 -77.62 -1.69
CA LYS A 618 0.65 -77.73 -2.99
C LYS A 618 -0.17 -76.48 -3.31
N ILE A 619 0.27 -75.76 -4.30
CA ILE A 619 -0.32 -74.47 -4.68
C ILE A 619 -0.92 -74.57 -6.07
N VAL A 620 -2.08 -73.96 -6.24
CA VAL A 620 -2.63 -73.65 -7.59
C VAL A 620 -2.88 -72.17 -7.76
N ILE A 621 -2.37 -71.61 -8.83
CA ILE A 621 -2.71 -70.28 -9.25
C ILE A 621 -3.73 -70.36 -10.39
N VAL A 622 -4.83 -69.63 -10.23
CA VAL A 622 -6.00 -69.64 -11.14
C VAL A 622 -6.11 -68.30 -11.81
N GLY A 623 -6.12 -68.28 -13.11
CA GLY A 623 -6.31 -67.07 -13.96
C GLY A 623 -7.79 -66.71 -14.09
N LEU A 624 -8.28 -65.94 -13.13
CA LEU A 624 -9.70 -65.44 -13.18
C LEU A 624 -9.82 -64.09 -13.90
N ASP A 625 -8.68 -63.47 -14.37
CA ASP A 625 -8.75 -62.43 -15.37
C ASP A 625 -8.95 -63.06 -16.75
N ILE A 626 -10.19 -63.61 -16.97
CA ILE A 626 -10.59 -64.27 -18.20
C ILE A 626 -10.82 -63.29 -19.37
N ARG A 627 -10.71 -61.93 -19.11
CA ARG A 627 -10.75 -60.92 -20.13
C ARG A 627 -9.39 -60.66 -20.77
N LYS A 628 -8.31 -60.70 -19.96
CA LYS A 628 -6.93 -60.56 -20.38
C LYS A 628 -6.06 -61.62 -19.69
N PRO A 629 -6.14 -62.90 -20.16
CA PRO A 629 -5.37 -63.98 -19.50
C PRO A 629 -3.87 -63.72 -19.62
N SER A 630 -3.24 -63.29 -18.52
CA SER A 630 -1.82 -62.94 -18.45
C SER A 630 -0.94 -64.05 -17.88
N LEU A 631 -1.51 -65.02 -17.16
CA LEU A 631 -0.78 -66.13 -16.55
C LEU A 631 -0.07 -67.01 -17.59
N ASN A 632 -0.70 -67.21 -18.78
CA ASN A 632 -0.08 -67.92 -19.87
C ASN A 632 1.29 -67.39 -20.29
N LYS A 633 1.41 -66.04 -20.31
CA LYS A 633 2.65 -65.34 -20.59
C LYS A 633 3.61 -65.48 -19.43
N ALA A 634 3.10 -65.30 -18.19
CA ALA A 634 3.93 -65.31 -16.99
C ALA A 634 4.64 -66.66 -16.73
N PHE A 635 3.95 -67.75 -17.02
CA PHE A 635 4.51 -69.12 -16.81
C PHE A 635 4.94 -69.78 -18.09
N ASN A 636 4.95 -69.14 -19.22
CA ASN A 636 5.29 -69.68 -20.55
C ASN A 636 4.61 -71.02 -20.87
N LEU A 637 3.28 -71.03 -20.73
CA LEU A 637 2.46 -72.25 -20.89
C LEU A 637 2.32 -72.68 -22.37
N SER A 638 2.34 -73.95 -22.58
CA SER A 638 2.26 -74.58 -23.92
C SER A 638 0.82 -74.64 -24.47
N HIS A 639 -0.18 -74.89 -23.58
CA HIS A 639 -1.57 -75.02 -23.94
C HIS A 639 -2.34 -73.80 -23.53
N ARG A 640 -2.43 -72.79 -24.41
CA ARG A 640 -3.06 -71.50 -24.14
C ARG A 640 -4.58 -71.50 -24.32
N GLU A 641 -5.13 -72.50 -24.98
CA GLU A 641 -6.55 -72.62 -25.31
C GLU A 641 -7.38 -73.37 -24.28
N GLN A 642 -6.75 -73.90 -23.24
CA GLN A 642 -7.43 -74.64 -22.16
C GLN A 642 -7.35 -73.86 -20.86
N GLY A 643 -8.48 -73.82 -20.11
CA GLY A 643 -8.49 -73.14 -18.84
C GLY A 643 -9.87 -73.06 -18.17
N ILE A 644 -9.92 -72.32 -17.07
CA ILE A 644 -11.07 -72.27 -16.18
C ILE A 644 -12.35 -71.81 -16.86
N SER A 645 -12.25 -70.94 -17.89
CA SER A 645 -13.44 -70.42 -18.61
C SER A 645 -14.26 -71.57 -19.23
N GLN A 646 -13.62 -72.65 -19.65
CA GLN A 646 -14.30 -73.83 -20.18
C GLN A 646 -15.09 -74.56 -19.10
N PHE A 647 -14.50 -74.79 -17.95
CA PHE A 647 -15.21 -75.36 -16.82
C PHE A 647 -16.37 -74.50 -16.34
N LEU A 648 -16.15 -73.18 -16.21
CA LEU A 648 -17.22 -72.26 -15.81
C LEU A 648 -18.39 -72.24 -16.76
N ALA A 649 -18.14 -72.49 -18.09
CA ALA A 649 -19.16 -72.57 -19.07
C ALA A 649 -19.97 -73.90 -19.00
N ASN A 650 -19.30 -75.06 -18.83
CA ASN A 650 -19.88 -76.39 -18.87
C ASN A 650 -19.26 -77.26 -17.76
N PRO A 651 -19.65 -77.12 -16.47
CA PRO A 651 -19.04 -77.86 -15.37
C PRO A 651 -19.32 -79.37 -15.37
N GLU A 652 -20.44 -79.78 -16.00
CA GLU A 652 -20.82 -81.17 -16.03
C GLU A 652 -20.01 -82.03 -17.10
N HIS A 653 -19.51 -81.37 -18.13
CA HIS A 653 -18.81 -82.07 -19.24
C HIS A 653 -17.28 -81.76 -19.26
N THR A 654 -16.78 -80.98 -18.34
CA THR A 654 -15.37 -80.61 -18.28
C THR A 654 -14.75 -81.04 -16.99
N ASP A 655 -13.75 -81.92 -17.04
CA ASP A 655 -12.98 -82.23 -15.86
C ASP A 655 -11.99 -81.09 -15.52
N LEU A 656 -12.22 -80.43 -14.37
CA LEU A 656 -11.38 -79.29 -13.92
C LEU A 656 -9.91 -79.66 -13.75
N MET A 657 -9.63 -80.90 -13.24
CA MET A 657 -8.29 -81.32 -12.95
C MET A 657 -7.48 -81.60 -14.23
N SER A 658 -8.13 -81.94 -15.33
CA SER A 658 -7.45 -82.08 -16.64
C SER A 658 -6.99 -80.77 -17.23
N LEU A 659 -7.55 -79.64 -16.80
CA LEU A 659 -7.14 -78.30 -17.21
C LEU A 659 -5.97 -77.72 -16.41
N VAL A 660 -5.65 -78.34 -15.26
CA VAL A 660 -4.56 -77.90 -14.39
C VAL A 660 -3.23 -78.39 -14.93
N GLN A 661 -2.33 -77.41 -15.14
CA GLN A 661 -0.97 -77.69 -15.65
C GLN A 661 0.04 -77.58 -14.53
N VAL A 662 0.99 -78.54 -14.39
CA VAL A 662 2.08 -78.43 -13.42
C VAL A 662 3.12 -77.43 -13.94
N SER A 663 3.57 -76.61 -13.06
CA SER A 663 4.56 -75.57 -13.38
C SER A 663 5.96 -76.22 -13.64
N ARG A 664 6.72 -75.67 -14.61
CA ARG A 664 8.09 -76.03 -14.85
C ARG A 664 9.09 -75.47 -13.78
N ILE A 665 8.60 -74.51 -12.96
CA ILE A 665 9.39 -73.76 -11.96
C ILE A 665 9.51 -74.60 -10.67
N ASN A 666 8.43 -75.19 -10.21
CA ASN A 666 8.36 -75.99 -8.98
C ASN A 666 7.28 -77.04 -9.09
N ALA A 667 7.56 -78.31 -8.70
CA ALA A 667 6.67 -79.47 -8.79
C ALA A 667 5.40 -79.31 -7.91
N ASN A 668 5.45 -78.45 -6.86
CA ASN A 668 4.33 -78.20 -5.96
C ASN A 668 3.43 -77.02 -6.46
N LEU A 669 3.81 -76.40 -7.59
CA LEU A 669 3.02 -75.31 -8.19
C LEU A 669 2.28 -75.85 -9.41
N SER A 670 0.97 -75.64 -9.37
CA SER A 670 0.11 -75.92 -10.53
C SER A 670 -0.56 -74.65 -10.99
N ILE A 671 -0.86 -74.56 -12.22
CA ILE A 671 -1.45 -73.40 -12.88
C ILE A 671 -2.74 -73.81 -13.58
N LEU A 672 -3.82 -73.14 -13.28
CA LEU A 672 -5.07 -73.20 -14.00
C LEU A 672 -5.22 -71.93 -14.84
N PRO A 673 -4.97 -71.97 -16.12
CA PRO A 673 -5.06 -70.77 -16.99
C PRO A 673 -6.46 -70.25 -17.11
N GLY A 674 -6.63 -68.98 -17.56
CA GLY A 674 -7.94 -68.39 -17.79
C GLY A 674 -8.72 -69.07 -18.95
N GLY A 675 -8.01 -69.62 -19.92
CA GLY A 675 -8.58 -70.28 -21.10
C GLY A 675 -8.96 -69.28 -22.20
N PRO A 676 -9.78 -69.70 -23.17
CA PRO A 676 -10.26 -68.82 -24.23
C PRO A 676 -11.14 -67.72 -23.64
N ILE A 677 -11.08 -66.52 -24.22
CA ILE A 677 -11.83 -65.35 -23.79
C ILE A 677 -13.30 -65.57 -24.11
N PRO A 678 -14.19 -65.66 -23.10
CA PRO A 678 -15.60 -65.84 -23.35
C PRO A 678 -16.30 -64.55 -23.76
N PRO A 679 -17.48 -64.62 -24.45
CA PRO A 679 -18.24 -63.44 -24.81
C PRO A 679 -18.90 -62.76 -23.60
N ASN A 680 -19.10 -63.46 -22.49
CA ASN A 680 -19.78 -62.98 -21.27
C ASN A 680 -18.99 -63.31 -20.00
N PRO A 681 -17.82 -62.65 -19.75
CA PRO A 681 -16.92 -62.97 -18.66
C PRO A 681 -17.57 -62.79 -17.26
N THR A 682 -18.37 -61.70 -17.06
CA THR A 682 -18.98 -61.38 -15.79
C THR A 682 -19.97 -62.42 -15.36
N GLU A 683 -20.83 -62.87 -16.27
CA GLU A 683 -21.86 -63.88 -16.03
C GLU A 683 -21.25 -65.23 -15.70
N LEU A 684 -20.14 -65.57 -16.36
CA LEU A 684 -19.45 -66.83 -16.10
C LEU A 684 -18.86 -66.85 -14.68
N VAL A 685 -18.20 -65.79 -14.26
CA VAL A 685 -17.67 -65.69 -12.93
C VAL A 685 -18.75 -65.61 -11.83
N ALA A 686 -19.93 -65.11 -12.17
CA ALA A 686 -21.07 -65.01 -11.27
C ALA A 686 -21.73 -66.39 -11.02
N ARG A 687 -21.55 -67.40 -11.92
CA ARG A 687 -22.18 -68.75 -11.79
C ARG A 687 -21.68 -69.52 -10.57
N GLU A 688 -22.51 -70.45 -10.11
CA GLU A 688 -22.16 -71.39 -9.02
C GLU A 688 -20.96 -72.30 -9.43
N SER A 689 -20.73 -72.50 -10.72
CA SER A 689 -19.59 -73.26 -11.21
C SER A 689 -18.23 -72.76 -10.72
N LEU A 690 -18.11 -71.48 -10.38
CA LEU A 690 -16.89 -70.93 -9.73
C LEU A 690 -16.70 -71.51 -8.33
N SER A 691 -17.76 -71.53 -7.52
CA SER A 691 -17.74 -72.11 -6.18
C SER A 691 -17.39 -73.60 -6.23
N GLN A 692 -18.02 -74.33 -7.19
CA GLN A 692 -17.71 -75.76 -7.42
C GLN A 692 -16.24 -75.97 -7.83
N ALA A 693 -15.71 -75.15 -8.72
CA ALA A 693 -14.30 -75.20 -9.13
C ALA A 693 -13.36 -75.02 -7.92
N ILE A 694 -13.63 -74.01 -7.07
CA ILE A 694 -12.81 -73.72 -5.93
C ILE A 694 -12.92 -74.84 -4.88
N ASP A 695 -14.08 -75.45 -4.67
CA ASP A 695 -14.28 -76.58 -3.76
C ASP A 695 -13.58 -77.84 -4.21
N ILE A 696 -13.53 -78.12 -5.53
CA ILE A 696 -12.68 -79.17 -6.11
C ILE A 696 -11.20 -78.91 -5.83
N LEU A 697 -10.73 -77.66 -6.12
CA LEU A 697 -9.32 -77.28 -5.91
C LEU A 697 -8.90 -77.35 -4.42
N LYS A 698 -9.80 -76.96 -3.49
CA LYS A 698 -9.54 -77.04 -2.04
C LYS A 698 -9.22 -78.48 -1.55
N LYS A 699 -9.74 -79.50 -2.25
CA LYS A 699 -9.46 -80.95 -1.91
C LYS A 699 -8.10 -81.38 -2.32
N HIS A 700 -7.46 -80.75 -3.34
CA HIS A 700 -6.22 -81.17 -3.94
C HIS A 700 -5.01 -80.27 -3.59
N PHE A 701 -5.32 -79.00 -3.23
CA PHE A 701 -4.31 -77.97 -2.95
C PHE A 701 -4.38 -77.40 -1.57
N ASP A 702 -3.26 -76.99 -1.02
CA ASP A 702 -3.15 -76.31 0.28
C ASP A 702 -3.56 -74.85 0.18
N TYR A 703 -3.14 -74.17 -0.90
CA TYR A 703 -3.53 -72.77 -1.18
C TYR A 703 -3.90 -72.60 -2.68
N ILE A 704 -4.86 -71.71 -2.88
CA ILE A 704 -5.40 -71.32 -4.18
C ILE A 704 -5.21 -69.82 -4.32
N ILE A 705 -4.50 -69.40 -5.34
CA ILE A 705 -4.32 -67.96 -5.63
C ILE A 705 -5.12 -67.60 -6.85
N LEU A 706 -5.98 -66.60 -6.71
CA LEU A 706 -6.88 -66.14 -7.76
C LEU A 706 -6.26 -64.84 -8.34
N ASP A 707 -5.72 -64.93 -9.57
CA ASP A 707 -5.29 -63.71 -10.32
C ASP A 707 -6.51 -63.13 -11.05
N THR A 708 -7.05 -62.03 -10.54
CA THR A 708 -8.33 -61.48 -10.99
C THR A 708 -8.16 -60.26 -11.86
N ALA A 709 -9.25 -59.81 -12.51
CA ALA A 709 -9.29 -58.54 -13.24
C ALA A 709 -9.17 -57.35 -12.30
N PRO A 710 -8.81 -56.15 -12.78
CA PRO A 710 -8.76 -54.95 -11.95
C PRO A 710 -10.17 -54.59 -11.44
N ILE A 711 -10.30 -54.44 -10.12
CA ILE A 711 -11.60 -54.17 -9.47
C ILE A 711 -12.16 -52.79 -9.77
N GLY A 712 -11.31 -51.82 -10.08
CA GLY A 712 -11.72 -50.48 -10.47
C GLY A 712 -12.26 -50.36 -11.89
N MET A 713 -12.06 -51.43 -12.72
CA MET A 713 -12.47 -51.45 -14.12
C MET A 713 -13.68 -52.35 -14.39
N VAL A 714 -13.79 -53.45 -13.65
CA VAL A 714 -14.85 -54.48 -13.88
C VAL A 714 -15.30 -55.09 -12.57
N THR A 715 -16.54 -55.59 -12.52
CA THR A 715 -17.17 -56.19 -11.35
C THR A 715 -16.77 -57.66 -11.15
N ASP A 716 -16.07 -58.30 -12.09
CA ASP A 716 -15.70 -59.69 -12.06
C ASP A 716 -14.96 -60.06 -10.77
N THR A 717 -14.07 -59.18 -10.30
CA THR A 717 -13.28 -59.41 -9.06
C THR A 717 -14.18 -59.36 -7.82
N GLN A 718 -15.13 -58.45 -7.80
CA GLN A 718 -16.09 -58.36 -6.68
C GLN A 718 -17.00 -59.62 -6.65
N LEU A 719 -17.36 -60.18 -7.76
CA LEU A 719 -18.11 -61.44 -7.85
C LEU A 719 -17.25 -62.62 -7.45
N SER A 720 -15.96 -62.59 -7.78
CA SER A 720 -14.98 -63.63 -7.39
C SER A 720 -14.66 -63.64 -5.90
N SER A 721 -14.84 -62.50 -5.21
CA SER A 721 -14.46 -62.37 -3.79
C SER A 721 -15.27 -63.29 -2.86
N ARG A 722 -16.45 -63.68 -3.27
CA ARG A 722 -17.29 -64.61 -2.51
C ARG A 722 -16.63 -65.96 -2.21
N VAL A 723 -15.69 -66.41 -3.03
CA VAL A 723 -14.98 -67.67 -2.82
C VAL A 723 -13.60 -67.52 -2.17
N ALA A 724 -13.17 -66.24 -1.96
CA ALA A 724 -11.88 -65.92 -1.35
C ALA A 724 -11.96 -65.88 0.17
N ASN A 725 -10.84 -66.14 0.84
CA ASN A 725 -10.67 -65.99 2.27
C ASN A 725 -9.84 -64.74 2.63
N ALA A 726 -8.89 -64.37 1.79
CA ALA A 726 -8.11 -63.14 1.92
C ALA A 726 -8.02 -62.46 0.55
N SER A 727 -7.91 -61.13 0.58
CA SER A 727 -7.81 -60.30 -0.62
C SER A 727 -6.59 -59.41 -0.55
N ILE A 728 -5.82 -59.43 -1.60
CA ILE A 728 -4.62 -58.62 -1.76
C ILE A 728 -4.90 -57.57 -2.81
N TYR A 729 -4.86 -56.31 -2.40
CA TYR A 729 -4.92 -55.16 -3.30
C TYR A 729 -3.48 -54.74 -3.66
N VAL A 730 -3.19 -54.69 -4.94
CA VAL A 730 -1.86 -54.27 -5.45
C VAL A 730 -1.93 -52.86 -5.96
N CYS A 731 -1.22 -51.94 -5.33
CA CYS A 731 -0.95 -50.61 -5.88
C CYS A 731 0.48 -50.51 -6.38
N ARG A 732 0.74 -49.68 -7.37
CA ARG A 732 2.07 -49.49 -7.94
C ARG A 732 2.59 -48.09 -7.69
N ALA A 733 3.78 -47.96 -7.14
CA ALA A 733 4.45 -46.70 -6.94
C ALA A 733 4.65 -45.95 -8.28
N ASP A 734 4.53 -44.61 -8.24
CA ASP A 734 4.57 -43.68 -9.38
C ASP A 734 3.50 -43.95 -10.48
N TYR A 735 2.56 -44.84 -10.21
CA TYR A 735 1.54 -45.25 -11.18
C TYR A 735 0.11 -45.12 -10.65
N THR A 736 -0.24 -45.75 -9.54
CA THR A 736 -1.56 -45.76 -8.92
C THR A 736 -1.88 -44.41 -8.33
N HIS A 737 -3.10 -43.94 -8.53
CA HIS A 737 -3.58 -42.65 -7.99
C HIS A 737 -3.96 -42.82 -6.52
N LYS A 738 -3.71 -41.78 -5.72
CA LYS A 738 -4.14 -41.76 -4.31
C LYS A 738 -5.65 -41.88 -4.15
N ALA A 739 -6.41 -41.31 -5.08
CA ALA A 739 -7.86 -41.39 -5.11
C ALA A 739 -8.39 -42.81 -5.29
N ASP A 740 -7.63 -43.73 -5.87
CA ASP A 740 -8.08 -45.12 -6.08
C ASP A 740 -8.32 -45.86 -4.76
N TYR A 741 -7.66 -45.43 -3.68
CA TYR A 741 -7.87 -46.01 -2.35
C TYR A 741 -9.23 -45.70 -1.74
N THR A 742 -9.93 -44.66 -2.21
CA THR A 742 -11.33 -44.37 -1.77
C THR A 742 -12.23 -45.57 -2.05
N LEU A 743 -12.18 -46.07 -3.29
CA LEU A 743 -12.94 -47.26 -3.67
C LEU A 743 -12.49 -48.49 -2.85
N ILE A 744 -11.21 -48.69 -2.64
CA ILE A 744 -10.66 -49.87 -1.94
C ILE A 744 -11.03 -49.84 -0.46
N ASN A 745 -10.96 -48.69 0.19
CA ASN A 745 -11.40 -48.52 1.58
C ASN A 745 -12.91 -48.82 1.70
N GLU A 746 -13.75 -48.30 0.82
CA GLU A 746 -15.17 -48.58 0.81
C GLU A 746 -15.48 -50.06 0.64
N LEU A 747 -14.76 -50.76 -0.25
CA LEU A 747 -14.96 -52.22 -0.44
C LEU A 747 -14.47 -53.03 0.78
N GLY A 748 -13.45 -52.55 1.46
CA GLY A 748 -12.98 -53.11 2.73
C GLY A 748 -13.99 -52.94 3.87
N GLU A 749 -14.46 -51.74 4.07
CA GLU A 749 -15.48 -51.40 5.09
C GLU A 749 -16.81 -52.19 4.87
N GLN A 750 -17.23 -52.29 3.60
CA GLN A 750 -18.42 -53.06 3.22
C GLN A 750 -18.18 -54.59 3.28
N LYS A 751 -16.97 -55.04 3.66
CA LYS A 751 -16.59 -56.46 3.68
C LYS A 751 -16.85 -57.21 2.35
N LYS A 752 -16.81 -56.47 1.24
CA LYS A 752 -16.93 -57.04 -0.11
C LYS A 752 -15.68 -57.77 -0.55
N LEU A 753 -14.55 -57.42 0.03
CA LEU A 753 -13.28 -58.12 -0.11
C LEU A 753 -12.87 -58.66 1.28
N PRO A 754 -12.86 -60.01 1.47
CA PRO A 754 -12.56 -60.61 2.74
C PRO A 754 -11.08 -60.40 3.10
N ASN A 755 -10.77 -60.14 4.37
CA ASN A 755 -9.40 -59.98 4.92
C ASN A 755 -8.52 -59.16 4.00
N LEU A 756 -8.98 -57.94 3.65
CA LEU A 756 -8.29 -57.06 2.69
C LEU A 756 -6.98 -56.52 3.23
N CYS A 757 -5.93 -56.67 2.44
CA CYS A 757 -4.62 -56.07 2.68
C CYS A 757 -4.04 -55.46 1.39
N THR A 758 -2.99 -54.65 1.52
CA THR A 758 -2.39 -54.00 0.37
C THR A 758 -0.91 -54.34 0.22
N ILE A 759 -0.45 -54.40 -1.05
CA ILE A 759 0.95 -54.54 -1.45
C ILE A 759 1.33 -53.34 -2.33
N ILE A 760 2.47 -52.74 -2.03
CA ILE A 760 3.04 -51.65 -2.83
C ILE A 760 4.05 -52.28 -3.79
N ASN A 761 3.77 -52.21 -5.07
CA ASN A 761 4.62 -52.78 -6.12
C ASN A 761 5.47 -51.71 -6.83
N GLY A 762 6.60 -52.05 -7.33
CA GLY A 762 7.44 -51.20 -8.19
C GLY A 762 8.12 -50.03 -7.46
N LEU A 763 8.48 -50.23 -6.20
CA LEU A 763 9.09 -49.19 -5.39
C LEU A 763 10.53 -48.90 -5.82
N ASP A 764 10.85 -47.73 -6.27
CA ASP A 764 12.21 -47.31 -6.67
C ASP A 764 13.11 -47.12 -5.43
N MET A 765 13.96 -48.08 -5.18
CA MET A 765 14.90 -48.05 -4.06
C MET A 765 15.98 -46.97 -4.21
N LYS A 766 16.22 -46.43 -5.41
CA LYS A 766 17.21 -45.37 -5.65
C LYS A 766 16.64 -44.02 -5.23
N LYS A 767 15.33 -43.77 -5.41
CA LYS A 767 14.64 -42.61 -4.87
C LYS A 767 14.66 -42.57 -3.33
N LYS A 768 14.73 -43.72 -2.66
CA LYS A 768 14.87 -43.81 -1.20
C LYS A 768 16.17 -43.21 -0.63
N LYS A 769 17.20 -42.97 -1.45
CA LYS A 769 18.48 -42.44 -0.99
C LYS A 769 18.47 -40.95 -0.68
N TYR A 770 17.42 -40.24 -1.10
CA TYR A 770 17.25 -38.81 -0.92
C TYR A 770 15.98 -38.45 -0.09
N GLY A 771 15.95 -38.93 1.18
CA GLY A 771 15.17 -38.17 2.17
C GLY A 771 13.76 -38.62 2.56
N TYR A 772 13.26 -39.81 2.22
CA TYR A 772 12.02 -40.35 2.76
C TYR A 772 12.22 -41.62 3.57
N TYR A 773 12.75 -41.47 4.77
CA TYR A 773 12.83 -42.61 5.71
C TYR A 773 12.58 -42.16 7.16
N TYR A 774 11.35 -41.83 7.47
CA TYR A 774 10.83 -41.85 8.84
C TYR A 774 9.59 -42.73 8.85
N GLY A 775 9.77 -44.00 9.03
CA GLY A 775 8.64 -44.91 9.10
C GLY A 775 9.01 -46.39 9.30
N TYR A 776 10.26 -46.73 9.57
CA TYR A 776 10.61 -48.07 10.06
C TYR A 776 11.12 -47.96 11.50
N GLY A 777 10.18 -47.78 12.42
CA GLY A 777 10.44 -48.01 13.83
C GLY A 777 10.84 -49.45 14.04
N LYS A 778 12.01 -49.67 14.63
CA LYS A 778 12.54 -50.89 15.24
C LYS A 778 13.06 -52.02 14.35
N TYR A 779 12.73 -52.17 13.06
CA TYR A 779 13.27 -53.29 12.27
C TYR A 779 14.34 -52.87 11.22
N GLY A 780 14.56 -51.60 10.96
CA GLY A 780 15.50 -51.06 9.95
C GLY A 780 16.99 -51.03 10.40
N LYS A 781 17.31 -51.41 11.63
CA LYS A 781 18.69 -51.37 12.11
C LYS A 781 19.58 -52.55 11.67
N TYR A 782 19.01 -53.54 10.98
CA TYR A 782 19.73 -54.76 10.65
C TYR A 782 20.26 -54.84 9.21
N TYR A 783 19.91 -53.96 8.28
CA TYR A 783 20.31 -54.04 6.88
C TYR A 783 20.99 -52.78 6.31
N GLY A 784 21.60 -51.97 7.12
CA GLY A 784 22.27 -50.72 6.70
C GLY A 784 23.78 -50.67 7.00
N TYR A 785 24.51 -51.75 6.84
CA TYR A 785 25.96 -51.73 6.95
C TYR A 785 26.59 -52.38 5.73
N GLY A 786 26.99 -51.58 4.80
CA GLY A 786 27.74 -52.05 3.66
C GLY A 786 28.41 -50.93 2.89
N LYS A 787 29.38 -50.21 3.47
CA LYS A 787 30.60 -49.72 2.81
C LYS A 787 31.26 -48.64 3.69
N LYS A 788 32.04 -49.10 4.66
CA LYS A 788 33.36 -48.58 5.03
C LYS A 788 33.80 -49.36 6.28
N TYR A 789 34.93 -49.90 6.19
CA TYR A 789 35.69 -50.74 7.13
C TYR A 789 35.44 -52.23 6.98
N GLY A 790 36.37 -52.84 6.22
CA GLY A 790 36.60 -54.29 6.21
C GLY A 790 37.11 -54.74 7.58
N TYR A 791 36.39 -55.69 8.14
CA TYR A 791 36.91 -56.75 8.94
C TYR A 791 35.91 -57.89 8.77
N GLY A 792 36.36 -58.90 8.12
CA GLY A 792 35.60 -60.11 7.86
C GLY A 792 35.40 -61.00 9.09
N TYR A 793 34.19 -61.56 9.15
CA TYR A 793 34.04 -62.95 9.66
C TYR A 793 33.10 -63.63 8.69
N GLY A 794 33.77 -64.41 7.80
CA GLY A 794 33.12 -65.36 6.93
C GLY A 794 32.87 -66.68 7.65
N TYR A 795 31.63 -67.18 7.54
CA TYR A 795 31.45 -68.64 7.64
C TYR A 795 31.30 -69.23 6.23
N GLY A 796 32.25 -69.92 5.87
CA GLY A 796 32.51 -71.12 5.15
C GLY A 796 31.80 -71.33 3.79
N ALA A 797 32.55 -71.29 2.75
CA ALA A 797 32.64 -72.44 1.81
C ALA A 797 33.90 -72.23 0.94
N GLU A 798 34.76 -73.10 1.01
CA GLU A 798 35.97 -73.23 0.20
C GLU A 798 35.63 -73.18 -1.29
N ASN A 799 36.37 -72.37 -1.99
CA ASN A 799 36.49 -72.48 -3.44
C ASN A 799 37.74 -73.22 -3.78
N VAL A 800 37.58 -74.40 -4.35
CA VAL A 800 38.59 -75.10 -5.11
C VAL A 800 38.50 -74.75 -6.59
N ASN A 801 39.69 -74.47 -7.15
CA ASN A 801 40.03 -74.30 -8.58
C ASN A 801 39.77 -73.00 -9.29
N LYS A 802 40.86 -72.21 -9.53
CA LYS A 802 41.93 -72.26 -10.56
C LYS A 802 41.37 -72.44 -12.02
N LYS A 803 41.39 -71.48 -12.79
CA LYS A 803 42.35 -71.02 -13.79
C LYS A 803 41.85 -69.74 -14.45
#